data_b2c233690134bc1350ee4ee52b7602e7
#
_entry.id   b2c233690134bc1350ee4ee52b7602e7
#
_cell.length_a   1.000
_cell.length_b   1.000
_cell.length_c   1.000
_cell.angle_alpha   90.00
_cell.angle_beta   90.00
_cell.angle_gamma   90.00
#
_symmetry.space_group_name_H-M   'P 1'
#
loop_
_entity.id
_entity.type
_entity.pdbx_description
1 polymer ?
#
loop_
_entity_poly.entity_id
_entity_poly.type
_entity_poly.pdbx_seq_one_letter_code
_entity_poly.pdbx_strand_id
1 'polypeptide(L)'
;MTSPMKYDIFISYSRKDAEIIDRIEQELALYNISCFIDRSGINPGEDYAEVISKALFESELMLFVWSENSNQSKETANEVALAIDFEKQVVPFKIGKFQADYKLAYRLVRFNRIDALTYNEQKIVELGEKLAKQLGRTKVSSTPVQHTAAPLQQEEPAEFRDPEMDADLESGIRMLNEYRLSAAFDILYPLALAEYRNAADVLTFFTQPKFLARMYHLTESQMERVRNDAENGILFAKYFYGTYARMTEEAYRHISEAAEEGYAPAIFALSKFHDLGRVVEQDSRKAIELMVQAMNAGFLTARHEYIRYQANGLTLTKNLEKATAQWEEMAAKGDTLAAYRLAEQYTQTAWWNPEKARHYIDIALRNGYKEAYFILALVEGSDRFGHFTDREKYVNALIKGAEFNEVGCISCLAGAYVYGQGVNKNLKSGIRWAKRGAALKDATSMYVLHQLYYYGDEDEGFEVDNAEAWKWAKMGAEMDDAPCLTSLGHMCKWGDSFDGYKKNDCVKFYKRAVYIWNGYGDAAVELYDIYAEGLYGEPVDMAKAVAYLKPAVEENHIDACYKYGFLLADEDSDYCNEFLAPKYLNIAAEGGKAEAYTVLGILYENGFGVPQSISKAREMYETAIELGDKYAEECLANLD
;
A
#
# COMPACT_ATOMS: atom_id res chain seq x y z
N MET A 1 -3.80 -14.10 -45.10
CA MET A 1 -5.17 -13.90 -45.61
C MET A 1 -6.09 -14.21 -44.46
N THR A 2 -6.60 -13.21 -43.77
CA THR A 2 -7.58 -13.37 -42.71
C THR A 2 -8.87 -13.88 -43.30
N SER A 3 -9.35 -15.04 -42.89
CA SER A 3 -10.69 -15.51 -43.25
C SER A 3 -11.71 -14.46 -42.81
N PRO A 4 -12.75 -14.17 -43.61
CA PRO A 4 -13.75 -13.20 -43.20
C PRO A 4 -14.42 -13.67 -41.92
N MET A 5 -14.58 -12.75 -40.94
CA MET A 5 -15.32 -13.01 -39.72
C MET A 5 -16.74 -13.46 -40.05
N LYS A 6 -17.16 -14.56 -39.49
CA LYS A 6 -18.47 -15.17 -39.79
C LYS A 6 -19.55 -14.64 -38.85
N TYR A 7 -19.16 -14.28 -37.64
CA TYR A 7 -20.04 -13.74 -36.61
C TYR A 7 -19.48 -12.44 -36.05
N ASP A 8 -20.36 -11.52 -35.66
CA ASP A 8 -19.96 -10.31 -34.93
C ASP A 8 -19.64 -10.65 -33.47
N ILE A 9 -20.42 -11.52 -32.83
CA ILE A 9 -20.28 -11.86 -31.42
C ILE A 9 -20.36 -13.37 -31.19
N PHE A 10 -19.44 -13.92 -30.39
CA PHE A 10 -19.56 -15.21 -29.74
C PHE A 10 -20.15 -15.02 -28.33
N ILE A 11 -21.28 -15.65 -28.02
CA ILE A 11 -21.92 -15.56 -26.70
C ILE A 11 -21.61 -16.81 -25.88
N SER A 12 -20.81 -16.65 -24.82
CA SER A 12 -20.54 -17.70 -23.83
C SER A 12 -21.46 -17.53 -22.63
N TYR A 13 -22.11 -18.60 -22.23
CA TYR A 13 -23.11 -18.60 -21.16
C TYR A 13 -23.34 -19.99 -20.57
N SER A 14 -23.97 -20.07 -19.42
CA SER A 14 -24.47 -21.35 -18.90
C SER A 14 -25.83 -21.67 -19.51
N ARG A 15 -26.03 -22.89 -20.00
CA ARG A 15 -27.32 -23.32 -20.58
C ARG A 15 -28.54 -23.13 -19.64
N LYS A 16 -28.29 -22.98 -18.34
CA LYS A 16 -29.32 -22.63 -17.36
C LYS A 16 -29.83 -21.19 -17.47
N ASP A 17 -29.11 -20.33 -18.20
CA ASP A 17 -29.44 -18.92 -18.38
C ASP A 17 -30.02 -18.60 -19.77
N ALA A 18 -30.55 -19.64 -20.48
CA ALA A 18 -31.01 -19.53 -21.86
C ALA A 18 -32.06 -18.43 -22.09
N GLU A 19 -32.97 -18.19 -21.15
CA GLU A 19 -34.01 -17.15 -21.24
C GLU A 19 -33.40 -15.73 -21.37
N ILE A 20 -32.31 -15.47 -20.64
CA ILE A 20 -31.60 -14.19 -20.72
C ILE A 20 -30.91 -14.05 -22.07
N ILE A 21 -30.39 -15.15 -22.60
CA ILE A 21 -29.70 -15.15 -23.89
C ILE A 21 -30.67 -14.85 -25.03
N ASP A 22 -31.89 -15.37 -24.99
CA ASP A 22 -32.93 -15.07 -25.97
C ASP A 22 -33.24 -13.56 -26.02
N ARG A 23 -33.27 -12.90 -24.86
CA ARG A 23 -33.51 -11.46 -24.77
C ARG A 23 -32.31 -10.64 -25.26
N ILE A 24 -31.10 -11.08 -24.97
CA ILE A 24 -29.86 -10.42 -25.46
C ILE A 24 -29.81 -10.53 -26.99
N GLU A 25 -30.08 -11.72 -27.55
CA GLU A 25 -30.09 -11.94 -29.00
C GLU A 25 -31.14 -11.05 -29.71
N GLN A 26 -32.35 -10.96 -29.15
CA GLN A 26 -33.40 -10.09 -29.68
C GLN A 26 -32.98 -8.62 -29.70
N GLU A 27 -32.32 -8.12 -28.64
CA GLU A 27 -31.85 -6.75 -28.60
C GLU A 27 -30.70 -6.52 -29.60
N LEU A 28 -29.73 -7.45 -29.72
CA LEU A 28 -28.62 -7.36 -30.67
C LEU A 28 -29.11 -7.41 -32.14
N ALA A 29 -30.16 -8.14 -32.42
CA ALA A 29 -30.78 -8.20 -33.75
C ALA A 29 -31.30 -6.81 -34.21
N LEU A 30 -31.71 -5.92 -33.29
CA LEU A 30 -32.11 -4.56 -33.62
C LEU A 30 -30.99 -3.71 -34.24
N TYR A 31 -29.74 -4.13 -34.07
CA TYR A 31 -28.53 -3.50 -34.60
C TYR A 31 -27.90 -4.29 -35.74
N ASN A 32 -28.59 -5.33 -36.24
CA ASN A 32 -28.09 -6.27 -37.24
C ASN A 32 -26.73 -6.88 -36.86
N ILE A 33 -26.59 -7.27 -35.60
CA ILE A 33 -25.42 -7.94 -35.02
C ILE A 33 -25.66 -9.45 -35.09
N SER A 34 -24.73 -10.16 -35.73
CA SER A 34 -24.79 -11.64 -35.87
C SER A 34 -24.09 -12.29 -34.68
N CYS A 35 -24.77 -13.30 -34.08
CA CYS A 35 -24.25 -13.99 -32.91
C CYS A 35 -24.05 -15.49 -33.18
N PHE A 36 -22.99 -16.05 -32.61
CA PHE A 36 -22.86 -17.47 -32.41
C PHE A 36 -23.29 -17.82 -30.97
N ILE A 37 -24.28 -18.73 -30.85
CA ILE A 37 -24.81 -19.17 -29.57
C ILE A 37 -24.96 -20.71 -29.63
N ASP A 38 -24.25 -21.42 -28.73
CA ASP A 38 -24.42 -22.90 -28.65
C ASP A 38 -25.73 -23.25 -27.95
N ARG A 39 -26.81 -23.38 -28.75
CA ARG A 39 -28.15 -23.73 -28.27
C ARG A 39 -28.46 -25.23 -28.41
N SER A 40 -27.95 -25.87 -29.42
CA SER A 40 -28.15 -27.27 -29.70
C SER A 40 -26.84 -28.00 -29.57
N GLY A 41 -26.77 -29.02 -28.75
CA GLY A 41 -25.58 -29.86 -28.72
C GLY A 41 -25.12 -30.18 -30.15
N ILE A 42 -23.84 -30.08 -30.38
CA ILE A 42 -23.15 -30.34 -31.65
C ILE A 42 -23.61 -31.66 -32.21
N ASN A 43 -23.69 -31.77 -33.54
CA ASN A 43 -24.15 -32.99 -34.22
C ASN A 43 -23.36 -34.21 -33.77
N PRO A 44 -23.99 -35.39 -33.65
CA PRO A 44 -23.29 -36.61 -33.32
C PRO A 44 -22.15 -36.87 -34.31
N GLY A 45 -20.90 -36.80 -33.84
CA GLY A 45 -19.68 -37.03 -34.63
C GLY A 45 -18.77 -35.82 -34.86
N GLU A 46 -19.18 -34.62 -34.47
CA GLU A 46 -18.31 -33.43 -34.46
C GLU A 46 -17.62 -33.28 -33.09
N ASP A 47 -16.35 -32.88 -33.12
CA ASP A 47 -15.62 -32.55 -31.88
C ASP A 47 -16.10 -31.19 -31.33
N TYR A 48 -16.72 -31.25 -30.15
CA TYR A 48 -17.24 -30.03 -29.46
C TYR A 48 -16.20 -28.95 -29.33
N ALA A 49 -14.98 -29.31 -28.94
CA ALA A 49 -13.91 -28.36 -28.73
C ALA A 49 -13.49 -27.68 -30.04
N GLU A 50 -13.48 -28.44 -31.16
CA GLU A 50 -13.13 -27.90 -32.49
C GLU A 50 -14.20 -26.91 -32.98
N VAL A 51 -15.48 -27.23 -32.84
CA VAL A 51 -16.59 -26.36 -33.29
C VAL A 51 -16.61 -25.04 -32.50
N ILE A 52 -16.47 -25.11 -31.18
CA ILE A 52 -16.43 -23.92 -30.30
C ILE A 52 -15.20 -23.07 -30.61
N SER A 53 -14.01 -23.67 -30.71
CA SER A 53 -12.77 -22.98 -31.01
C SER A 53 -12.86 -22.25 -32.36
N LYS A 54 -13.40 -22.91 -33.39
CA LYS A 54 -13.57 -22.32 -34.70
C LYS A 54 -14.57 -21.17 -34.71
N ALA A 55 -15.72 -21.33 -34.05
CA ALA A 55 -16.74 -20.28 -33.97
C ALA A 55 -16.22 -19.05 -33.23
N LEU A 56 -15.48 -19.27 -32.14
CA LEU A 56 -14.84 -18.19 -31.40
C LEU A 56 -13.75 -17.48 -32.23
N PHE A 57 -12.94 -18.24 -32.94
CA PHE A 57 -11.91 -17.69 -33.82
C PHE A 57 -12.54 -16.86 -34.97
N GLU A 58 -13.68 -17.30 -35.52
CA GLU A 58 -14.45 -16.64 -36.60
C GLU A 58 -15.37 -15.51 -36.08
N SER A 59 -15.35 -15.17 -34.78
CA SER A 59 -16.12 -14.07 -34.19
C SER A 59 -15.24 -12.83 -33.93
N GLU A 60 -15.83 -11.62 -34.01
CA GLU A 60 -15.09 -10.37 -33.78
C GLU A 60 -14.81 -10.14 -32.30
N LEU A 61 -15.78 -10.39 -31.43
CA LEU A 61 -15.64 -10.31 -29.98
C LEU A 61 -16.41 -11.42 -29.27
N MET A 62 -16.13 -11.60 -27.97
CA MET A 62 -16.84 -12.49 -27.08
C MET A 62 -17.68 -11.71 -26.08
N LEU A 63 -18.98 -11.98 -26.01
CA LEU A 63 -19.84 -11.60 -24.89
C LEU A 63 -19.88 -12.76 -23.89
N PHE A 64 -19.36 -12.54 -22.70
CA PHE A 64 -19.44 -13.51 -21.61
C PHE A 64 -20.57 -13.15 -20.65
N VAL A 65 -21.65 -13.90 -20.66
CA VAL A 65 -22.78 -13.73 -19.74
C VAL A 65 -22.43 -14.38 -18.40
N TRP A 66 -21.98 -13.55 -17.47
CA TRP A 66 -21.45 -13.97 -16.19
C TRP A 66 -22.54 -14.01 -15.12
N SER A 67 -23.16 -15.15 -14.96
CA SER A 67 -24.14 -15.50 -13.93
C SER A 67 -23.50 -16.36 -12.84
N GLU A 68 -24.25 -16.66 -11.79
CA GLU A 68 -23.86 -17.66 -10.80
C GLU A 68 -23.65 -19.04 -11.42
N ASN A 69 -24.46 -19.41 -12.42
CA ASN A 69 -24.35 -20.66 -13.14
C ASN A 69 -23.09 -20.74 -14.01
N SER A 70 -22.81 -19.70 -14.81
CA SER A 70 -21.63 -19.67 -15.67
C SER A 70 -20.33 -19.51 -14.85
N ASN A 71 -20.41 -18.88 -13.68
CA ASN A 71 -19.30 -18.75 -12.75
C ASN A 71 -18.77 -20.10 -12.23
N GLN A 72 -19.63 -21.11 -12.16
CA GLN A 72 -19.28 -22.46 -11.70
C GLN A 72 -19.00 -23.43 -12.85
N SER A 73 -19.21 -23.04 -14.11
CA SER A 73 -19.03 -23.86 -15.28
C SER A 73 -17.57 -23.90 -15.72
N LYS A 74 -17.01 -25.11 -15.84
CA LYS A 74 -15.65 -25.31 -16.40
C LYS A 74 -15.62 -25.00 -17.90
N GLU A 75 -16.73 -25.26 -18.62
CA GLU A 75 -16.83 -25.02 -20.05
C GLU A 75 -16.73 -23.51 -20.34
N THR A 76 -17.54 -22.70 -19.68
CA THR A 76 -17.48 -21.24 -19.86
C THR A 76 -16.13 -20.65 -19.44
N ALA A 77 -15.49 -21.20 -18.40
CA ALA A 77 -14.15 -20.78 -18.00
C ALA A 77 -13.07 -21.11 -19.05
N ASN A 78 -13.23 -22.25 -19.75
CA ASN A 78 -12.34 -22.63 -20.85
C ASN A 78 -12.60 -21.77 -22.10
N GLU A 79 -13.85 -21.44 -22.41
CA GLU A 79 -14.20 -20.56 -23.52
C GLU A 79 -13.66 -19.14 -23.31
N VAL A 80 -13.73 -18.61 -22.08
CA VAL A 80 -13.11 -17.32 -21.72
C VAL A 80 -11.59 -17.39 -21.87
N ALA A 81 -10.96 -18.49 -21.44
CA ALA A 81 -9.53 -18.68 -21.62
C ALA A 81 -9.15 -18.67 -23.10
N LEU A 82 -9.87 -19.44 -23.91
CA LEU A 82 -9.66 -19.56 -25.34
C LEU A 82 -9.89 -18.23 -26.08
N ALA A 83 -10.89 -17.44 -25.67
CA ALA A 83 -11.11 -16.11 -26.22
C ALA A 83 -9.92 -15.17 -25.93
N ILE A 84 -9.34 -15.29 -24.74
CA ILE A 84 -8.15 -14.55 -24.36
C ILE A 84 -6.95 -14.99 -25.20
N ASP A 85 -6.79 -16.30 -25.40
CA ASP A 85 -5.70 -16.87 -26.21
C ASP A 85 -5.83 -16.50 -27.71
N PHE A 86 -7.05 -16.34 -28.20
CA PHE A 86 -7.32 -15.82 -29.56
C PHE A 86 -7.33 -14.28 -29.63
N GLU A 87 -6.88 -13.59 -28.57
CA GLU A 87 -6.85 -12.12 -28.51
C GLU A 87 -8.20 -11.45 -28.76
N LYS A 88 -9.28 -12.18 -28.53
CA LYS A 88 -10.61 -11.60 -28.69
C LYS A 88 -10.91 -10.61 -27.58
N GLN A 89 -11.55 -9.52 -27.94
CA GLN A 89 -12.12 -8.64 -26.93
C GLN A 89 -13.24 -9.36 -26.22
N VAL A 90 -13.09 -9.54 -24.91
CA VAL A 90 -14.12 -10.13 -24.05
C VAL A 90 -14.92 -9.02 -23.39
N VAL A 91 -16.24 -9.08 -23.48
CA VAL A 91 -17.17 -8.18 -22.79
C VAL A 91 -17.91 -8.97 -21.70
N PRO A 92 -17.47 -8.90 -20.44
CA PRO A 92 -18.18 -9.57 -19.35
C PRO A 92 -19.46 -8.81 -19.00
N PHE A 93 -20.61 -9.49 -19.11
CA PHE A 93 -21.91 -9.01 -18.68
C PHE A 93 -22.33 -9.75 -17.41
N LYS A 94 -22.11 -9.14 -16.24
CA LYS A 94 -22.38 -9.77 -14.95
C LYS A 94 -23.80 -9.55 -14.52
N ILE A 95 -24.54 -10.65 -14.34
CA ILE A 95 -25.95 -10.67 -13.92
C ILE A 95 -26.11 -11.28 -12.53
N GLY A 96 -26.74 -10.53 -11.63
CA GLY A 96 -26.97 -10.96 -10.25
C GLY A 96 -25.79 -10.73 -9.29
N LYS A 97 -26.07 -10.96 -8.00
CA LYS A 97 -25.09 -10.81 -6.91
C LYS A 97 -24.63 -12.20 -6.49
N PHE A 98 -23.42 -12.56 -6.84
CA PHE A 98 -22.78 -13.82 -6.46
C PHE A 98 -21.28 -13.59 -6.25
N GLN A 99 -20.66 -14.50 -5.48
CA GLN A 99 -19.21 -14.50 -5.31
C GLN A 99 -18.55 -15.03 -6.59
N ALA A 100 -17.74 -14.20 -7.23
CA ALA A 100 -17.03 -14.58 -8.43
C ALA A 100 -15.98 -15.66 -8.14
N ASP A 101 -15.87 -16.67 -9.02
CA ASP A 101 -14.72 -17.57 -9.01
C ASP A 101 -13.44 -16.75 -9.21
N TYR A 102 -12.45 -16.94 -8.35
CA TYR A 102 -11.25 -16.08 -8.32
C TYR A 102 -10.42 -16.20 -9.61
N LYS A 103 -10.37 -17.39 -10.25
CA LYS A 103 -9.60 -17.60 -11.48
C LYS A 103 -10.28 -16.90 -12.65
N LEU A 104 -11.60 -17.01 -12.73
CA LEU A 104 -12.39 -16.38 -13.76
C LEU A 104 -12.42 -14.85 -13.59
N ALA A 105 -12.60 -14.37 -12.35
CA ALA A 105 -12.51 -12.95 -12.04
C ALA A 105 -11.16 -12.35 -12.41
N TYR A 106 -10.07 -13.06 -12.11
CA TYR A 106 -8.71 -12.65 -12.46
C TYR A 106 -8.50 -12.52 -13.97
N ARG A 107 -8.97 -13.49 -14.77
CA ARG A 107 -8.90 -13.44 -16.24
C ARG A 107 -9.69 -12.29 -16.84
N LEU A 108 -10.80 -11.92 -16.19
CA LEU A 108 -11.73 -10.89 -16.69
C LEU A 108 -11.42 -9.48 -16.19
N VAL A 109 -10.50 -9.32 -15.24
CA VAL A 109 -10.19 -8.01 -14.61
C VAL A 109 -9.72 -6.94 -15.59
N ARG A 110 -9.07 -7.36 -16.68
CA ARG A 110 -8.56 -6.47 -17.73
C ARG A 110 -9.62 -5.96 -18.72
N PHE A 111 -10.83 -6.54 -18.68
CA PHE A 111 -11.91 -6.20 -19.60
C PHE A 111 -12.94 -5.29 -18.93
N ASN A 112 -13.47 -4.33 -19.69
CA ASN A 112 -14.53 -3.45 -19.23
C ASN A 112 -15.83 -4.25 -19.03
N ARG A 113 -16.16 -4.53 -17.76
CA ARG A 113 -17.35 -5.27 -17.37
C ARG A 113 -18.60 -4.39 -17.40
N ILE A 114 -19.72 -4.98 -17.77
CA ILE A 114 -21.05 -4.40 -17.65
C ILE A 114 -21.78 -5.14 -16.52
N ASP A 115 -22.16 -4.40 -15.47
CA ASP A 115 -22.85 -4.96 -14.32
C ASP A 115 -24.38 -4.77 -14.43
N ALA A 116 -25.11 -5.88 -14.34
CA ALA A 116 -26.56 -5.95 -14.20
C ALA A 116 -26.92 -6.65 -12.88
N LEU A 117 -26.49 -6.07 -11.75
CA LEU A 117 -26.65 -6.64 -10.41
C LEU A 117 -28.12 -6.80 -10.00
N THR A 118 -29.01 -5.94 -10.52
CA THR A 118 -30.44 -6.11 -10.57
C THR A 118 -30.81 -6.25 -12.05
N TYR A 119 -31.09 -7.48 -12.47
CA TYR A 119 -31.52 -7.76 -13.83
C TYR A 119 -32.84 -7.01 -14.14
N ASN A 120 -32.82 -6.19 -15.18
CA ASN A 120 -34.00 -5.59 -15.80
C ASN A 120 -33.76 -5.40 -17.30
N GLU A 121 -34.84 -5.22 -18.05
CA GLU A 121 -34.84 -5.00 -19.50
C GLU A 121 -33.93 -3.85 -19.93
N GLN A 122 -33.87 -2.79 -19.13
CA GLN A 122 -33.08 -1.61 -19.44
C GLN A 122 -31.57 -1.92 -19.50
N LYS A 123 -31.09 -2.90 -18.73
CA LYS A 123 -29.68 -3.35 -18.77
C LYS A 123 -29.35 -4.14 -20.03
N ILE A 124 -30.29 -4.85 -20.61
CA ILE A 124 -30.10 -5.50 -21.91
C ILE A 124 -30.05 -4.46 -23.02
N VAL A 125 -30.90 -3.43 -22.97
CA VAL A 125 -30.84 -2.32 -23.94
C VAL A 125 -29.51 -1.59 -23.85
N GLU A 126 -29.04 -1.24 -22.64
CA GLU A 126 -27.72 -0.62 -22.43
C GLU A 126 -26.57 -1.51 -22.97
N LEU A 127 -26.67 -2.83 -22.79
CA LEU A 127 -25.70 -3.79 -23.34
C LEU A 127 -25.71 -3.72 -24.89
N GLY A 128 -26.90 -3.79 -25.51
CA GLY A 128 -27.08 -3.75 -26.96
C GLY A 128 -26.51 -2.47 -27.55
N GLU A 129 -26.81 -1.30 -26.98
CA GLU A 129 -26.28 -0.01 -27.42
C GLU A 129 -24.74 0.04 -27.32
N LYS A 130 -24.18 -0.49 -26.24
CA LYS A 130 -22.74 -0.48 -26.00
C LYS A 130 -21.99 -1.38 -26.97
N LEU A 131 -22.51 -2.60 -27.21
CA LEU A 131 -21.95 -3.53 -28.18
C LEU A 131 -22.10 -3.01 -29.61
N ALA A 132 -23.26 -2.44 -29.96
CA ALA A 132 -23.48 -1.81 -31.25
C ALA A 132 -22.49 -0.66 -31.52
N LYS A 133 -22.28 0.21 -30.54
CA LYS A 133 -21.29 1.29 -30.63
C LYS A 133 -19.87 0.75 -30.83
N GLN A 134 -19.52 -0.32 -30.13
CA GLN A 134 -18.20 -0.95 -30.19
C GLN A 134 -17.95 -1.61 -31.56
N LEU A 135 -18.97 -2.24 -32.15
CA LEU A 135 -18.94 -2.86 -33.48
C LEU A 135 -19.23 -1.86 -34.63
N GLY A 136 -19.37 -0.56 -34.31
CA GLY A 136 -19.71 0.45 -35.29
C GLY A 136 -21.09 0.28 -35.96
N ARG A 137 -22.02 -0.36 -35.22
CA ARG A 137 -23.39 -0.64 -35.68
C ARG A 137 -24.36 0.42 -35.18
N THR A 138 -25.37 0.75 -35.97
CA THR A 138 -26.46 1.66 -35.58
C THR A 138 -27.80 0.92 -35.60
N LYS A 139 -28.74 1.40 -34.78
CA LYS A 139 -30.08 0.82 -34.73
C LYS A 139 -30.74 0.90 -36.08
N VAL A 140 -31.23 -0.19 -36.64
CA VAL A 140 -31.79 -0.25 -37.99
C VAL A 140 -33.14 0.47 -37.98
N SER A 141 -33.13 1.71 -38.49
CA SER A 141 -34.36 2.28 -39.06
C SER A 141 -34.46 1.80 -40.50
N SER A 142 -35.58 1.22 -40.88
CA SER A 142 -35.82 0.58 -42.19
C SER A 142 -35.49 1.47 -43.37
N THR A 143 -34.26 1.40 -43.89
CA THR A 143 -33.86 1.67 -45.30
C THR A 143 -32.35 1.40 -45.48
N PRO A 144 -31.90 0.79 -46.56
CA PRO A 144 -30.52 0.35 -46.74
C PRO A 144 -29.62 1.42 -47.34
N VAL A 145 -28.39 1.61 -46.81
CA VAL A 145 -27.34 2.40 -47.46
C VAL A 145 -25.99 1.68 -47.43
N GLN A 146 -25.30 1.83 -48.56
CA GLN A 146 -24.07 1.19 -49.00
C GLN A 146 -22.81 1.60 -48.22
N HIS A 147 -21.83 0.70 -48.23
CA HIS A 147 -20.49 0.83 -47.65
C HIS A 147 -19.60 1.87 -48.30
N THR A 148 -18.88 2.65 -47.50
CA THR A 148 -17.62 3.27 -47.86
C THR A 148 -16.57 3.07 -46.78
N ALA A 149 -15.34 2.85 -47.19
CA ALA A 149 -14.21 2.40 -46.42
C ALA A 149 -13.73 3.41 -45.32
N ALA A 150 -13.32 2.90 -44.21
CA ALA A 150 -12.70 3.62 -43.11
C ALA A 150 -11.16 3.64 -43.21
N PRO A 151 -10.48 4.63 -42.63
CA PRO A 151 -9.03 4.78 -42.72
C PRO A 151 -8.27 3.77 -41.86
N LEU A 152 -7.11 3.40 -42.37
CA LEU A 152 -6.14 2.49 -41.77
C LEU A 152 -5.73 2.95 -40.34
N GLN A 153 -6.01 2.12 -39.37
CA GLN A 153 -5.34 2.16 -38.06
C GLN A 153 -3.99 1.43 -38.19
N GLN A 154 -2.96 2.03 -37.63
CA GLN A 154 -1.64 1.42 -37.52
C GLN A 154 -1.77 0.19 -36.61
N GLU A 155 -1.43 -0.97 -37.16
CA GLU A 155 -1.31 -2.21 -36.42
C GLU A 155 -0.13 -2.07 -35.43
N GLU A 156 -0.40 -2.24 -34.12
CA GLU A 156 0.65 -2.54 -33.17
C GLU A 156 1.30 -3.88 -33.56
N PRO A 157 2.62 -4.03 -33.44
CA PRO A 157 3.28 -5.27 -33.79
C PRO A 157 2.72 -6.42 -32.96
N ALA A 158 2.38 -7.54 -33.61
CA ALA A 158 1.90 -8.74 -32.95
C ALA A 158 2.88 -9.15 -31.83
N GLU A 159 2.41 -9.14 -30.59
CA GLU A 159 3.18 -9.62 -29.43
C GLU A 159 3.62 -11.06 -29.70
N PHE A 160 4.91 -11.29 -29.62
CA PHE A 160 5.47 -12.64 -29.73
C PHE A 160 4.95 -13.50 -28.58
N ARG A 161 4.22 -14.57 -28.88
CA ARG A 161 3.70 -15.52 -27.91
C ARG A 161 4.49 -16.81 -27.97
N ASP A 162 5.06 -17.16 -26.85
CA ASP A 162 5.69 -18.44 -26.61
C ASP A 162 4.88 -19.19 -25.55
N PRO A 163 4.27 -20.35 -25.89
CA PRO A 163 3.44 -21.09 -24.95
C PRO A 163 4.14 -21.53 -23.66
N GLU A 164 5.47 -21.76 -23.73
CA GLU A 164 6.27 -22.12 -22.56
C GLU A 164 6.47 -20.89 -21.65
N MET A 165 6.79 -19.74 -22.24
CA MET A 165 6.90 -18.47 -21.50
C MET A 165 5.56 -17.99 -20.94
N ASP A 166 4.43 -18.24 -21.62
CA ASP A 166 3.08 -17.96 -21.09
C ASP A 166 2.77 -18.83 -19.86
N ALA A 167 3.09 -20.12 -19.91
CA ALA A 167 2.93 -21.05 -18.78
C ALA A 167 3.81 -20.65 -17.59
N ASP A 168 5.02 -20.21 -17.84
CA ASP A 168 5.95 -19.70 -16.82
C ASP A 168 5.42 -18.40 -16.20
N LEU A 169 4.90 -17.46 -16.99
CA LEU A 169 4.31 -16.23 -16.48
C LEU A 169 3.11 -16.52 -15.57
N GLU A 170 2.21 -17.40 -15.98
CA GLU A 170 1.07 -17.82 -15.16
C GLU A 170 1.53 -18.53 -13.87
N SER A 171 2.54 -19.38 -13.96
CA SER A 171 3.12 -20.08 -12.81
C SER A 171 3.75 -19.10 -11.82
N GLY A 172 4.54 -18.15 -12.31
CA GLY A 172 5.15 -17.12 -11.48
C GLY A 172 4.12 -16.24 -10.76
N ILE A 173 3.07 -15.80 -11.48
CA ILE A 173 1.96 -15.04 -10.89
C ILE A 173 1.23 -15.88 -9.83
N ARG A 174 0.98 -17.16 -10.07
CA ARG A 174 0.37 -18.05 -9.08
C ARG A 174 1.23 -18.15 -7.83
N MET A 175 2.54 -18.30 -7.97
CA MET A 175 3.47 -18.36 -6.82
C MET A 175 3.51 -17.06 -6.04
N LEU A 176 3.43 -15.89 -6.69
CA LEU A 176 3.28 -14.60 -6.01
C LEU A 176 2.02 -14.58 -5.14
N ASN A 177 0.90 -15.05 -5.69
CA ASN A 177 -0.37 -15.11 -4.96
C ASN A 177 -0.36 -16.11 -3.79
N GLU A 178 0.47 -17.17 -3.88
CA GLU A 178 0.72 -18.13 -2.81
C GLU A 178 1.79 -17.64 -1.81
N TYR A 179 2.32 -16.43 -1.99
CA TYR A 179 3.42 -15.85 -1.21
C TYR A 179 4.73 -16.65 -1.25
N ARG A 180 4.96 -17.38 -2.33
CA ARG A 180 6.20 -18.12 -2.63
C ARG A 180 7.17 -17.22 -3.41
N LEU A 181 7.60 -16.13 -2.76
CA LEU A 181 8.19 -14.97 -3.43
C LEU A 181 9.52 -15.29 -4.13
N SER A 182 10.42 -16.03 -3.48
CA SER A 182 11.70 -16.44 -4.07
C SER A 182 11.51 -17.32 -5.30
N ALA A 183 10.61 -18.31 -5.24
CA ALA A 183 10.30 -19.19 -6.37
C ALA A 183 9.61 -18.45 -7.52
N ALA A 184 8.73 -17.51 -7.20
CA ALA A 184 8.10 -16.64 -8.19
C ALA A 184 9.13 -15.78 -8.92
N PHE A 185 10.10 -15.23 -8.18
CA PHE A 185 11.18 -14.42 -8.75
C PHE A 185 12.01 -15.20 -9.76
N ASP A 186 12.39 -16.45 -9.44
CA ASP A 186 13.20 -17.28 -10.34
C ASP A 186 12.54 -17.54 -11.70
N ILE A 187 11.21 -17.54 -11.73
CA ILE A 187 10.43 -17.71 -12.97
C ILE A 187 10.20 -16.39 -13.68
N LEU A 188 9.78 -15.35 -12.93
CA LEU A 188 9.37 -14.08 -13.53
C LEU A 188 10.53 -13.19 -13.95
N TYR A 189 11.67 -13.27 -13.25
CA TYR A 189 12.80 -12.40 -13.55
C TYR A 189 13.40 -12.64 -14.94
N PRO A 190 13.64 -13.88 -15.41
CA PRO A 190 14.05 -14.12 -16.79
C PRO A 190 13.07 -13.58 -17.83
N LEU A 191 11.76 -13.70 -17.57
CA LEU A 191 10.71 -13.19 -18.45
C LEU A 191 10.73 -11.65 -18.51
N ALA A 192 10.98 -11.00 -17.36
CA ALA A 192 11.10 -9.54 -17.31
C ALA A 192 12.33 -9.03 -18.05
N LEU A 193 13.47 -9.76 -17.98
CA LEU A 193 14.68 -9.44 -18.75
C LEU A 193 14.47 -9.62 -20.27
N ALA A 194 13.64 -10.57 -20.67
CA ALA A 194 13.25 -10.80 -22.05
C ALA A 194 12.16 -9.84 -22.53
N GLU A 195 11.76 -8.87 -21.69
CA GLU A 195 10.64 -7.94 -21.96
C GLU A 195 9.34 -8.67 -22.34
N TYR A 196 9.18 -9.91 -21.81
CA TYR A 196 8.04 -10.73 -22.15
C TYR A 196 6.78 -10.23 -21.46
N ARG A 197 5.83 -9.72 -22.26
CA ARG A 197 4.51 -9.23 -21.83
C ARG A 197 4.62 -8.29 -20.63
N ASN A 198 3.86 -8.53 -19.57
CA ASN A 198 3.83 -7.72 -18.36
C ASN A 198 4.67 -8.29 -17.19
N ALA A 199 5.63 -9.17 -17.47
CA ALA A 199 6.45 -9.80 -16.42
C ALA A 199 7.21 -8.76 -15.57
N ALA A 200 7.74 -7.71 -16.21
CA ALA A 200 8.40 -6.60 -15.51
C ALA A 200 7.41 -5.86 -14.58
N ASP A 201 6.19 -5.58 -15.07
CA ASP A 201 5.14 -4.92 -14.27
C ASP A 201 4.71 -5.79 -13.10
N VAL A 202 4.58 -7.11 -13.31
CA VAL A 202 4.28 -8.07 -12.23
C VAL A 202 5.38 -8.04 -11.16
N LEU A 203 6.66 -7.98 -11.55
CA LEU A 203 7.77 -7.87 -10.61
C LEU A 203 7.86 -6.52 -9.89
N THR A 204 7.24 -5.45 -10.39
CA THR A 204 7.15 -4.19 -9.64
C THR A 204 6.41 -4.35 -8.30
N PHE A 205 5.65 -5.44 -8.15
CA PHE A 205 5.11 -5.86 -6.86
C PHE A 205 6.16 -5.91 -5.73
N PHE A 206 7.41 -6.28 -6.03
CA PHE A 206 8.51 -6.28 -5.06
C PHE A 206 9.05 -4.88 -4.76
N THR A 207 8.93 -3.94 -5.70
CA THR A 207 9.57 -2.63 -5.62
C THR A 207 8.66 -1.52 -5.10
N GLN A 208 7.37 -1.80 -4.90
CA GLN A 208 6.45 -0.82 -4.33
C GLN A 208 6.84 -0.45 -2.90
N PRO A 209 6.88 0.85 -2.54
CA PRO A 209 7.40 1.31 -1.23
C PRO A 209 6.77 0.61 -0.03
N LYS A 210 5.44 0.36 -0.07
CA LYS A 210 4.69 -0.33 0.99
C LYS A 210 5.09 -1.81 1.13
N PHE A 211 5.74 -2.40 0.13
CA PHE A 211 6.01 -3.83 0.05
C PHE A 211 7.49 -4.17 -0.16
N LEU A 212 8.38 -3.21 0.05
CA LEU A 212 9.84 -3.45 -0.07
C LEU A 212 10.33 -4.60 0.80
N ALA A 213 9.67 -4.87 1.94
CA ALA A 213 9.95 -6.03 2.77
C ALA A 213 9.89 -7.38 1.99
N ARG A 214 9.15 -7.43 0.89
CA ARG A 214 9.09 -8.62 0.01
C ARG A 214 10.42 -8.97 -0.62
N MET A 215 11.28 -7.97 -0.86
CA MET A 215 12.63 -8.21 -1.42
C MET A 215 13.53 -9.00 -0.46
N TYR A 216 13.27 -8.98 0.86
CA TYR A 216 14.00 -9.79 1.84
C TYR A 216 13.71 -11.30 1.76
N HIS A 217 12.70 -11.70 0.97
CA HIS A 217 12.47 -13.10 0.64
C HIS A 217 13.37 -13.62 -0.49
N LEU A 218 14.07 -12.73 -1.18
CA LEU A 218 15.01 -13.09 -2.22
C LEU A 218 16.32 -13.56 -1.58
N THR A 219 16.93 -14.58 -2.17
CA THR A 219 18.22 -15.09 -1.72
C THR A 219 19.34 -14.15 -2.13
N GLU A 220 20.48 -14.24 -1.45
CA GLU A 220 21.68 -13.48 -1.80
C GLU A 220 22.11 -13.76 -3.26
N SER A 221 22.05 -15.02 -3.69
CA SER A 221 22.36 -15.41 -5.08
C SER A 221 21.42 -14.78 -6.11
N GLN A 222 20.11 -14.67 -5.78
CA GLN A 222 19.15 -14.00 -6.64
C GLN A 222 19.47 -12.50 -6.77
N MET A 223 19.79 -11.84 -5.67
CA MET A 223 20.15 -10.42 -5.68
C MET A 223 21.50 -10.15 -6.34
N GLU A 224 22.48 -11.05 -6.19
CA GLU A 224 23.75 -10.97 -6.90
C GLU A 224 23.55 -11.09 -8.42
N ARG A 225 22.65 -11.97 -8.86
CA ARG A 225 22.27 -12.05 -10.27
C ARG A 225 21.68 -10.72 -10.77
N VAL A 226 20.73 -10.14 -10.04
CA VAL A 226 20.15 -8.84 -10.39
C VAL A 226 21.21 -7.74 -10.46
N ARG A 227 22.16 -7.73 -9.52
CA ARG A 227 23.28 -6.80 -9.50
C ARG A 227 24.14 -6.92 -10.76
N ASN A 228 24.51 -8.14 -11.12
CA ASN A 228 25.31 -8.39 -12.32
C ASN A 228 24.58 -7.96 -13.59
N ASP A 229 23.28 -8.21 -13.69
CA ASP A 229 22.45 -7.77 -14.82
C ASP A 229 22.33 -6.24 -14.86
N ALA A 230 22.26 -5.57 -13.71
CA ALA A 230 22.26 -4.11 -13.61
C ALA A 230 23.61 -3.51 -14.08
N GLU A 231 24.74 -4.12 -13.70
CA GLU A 231 26.08 -3.73 -14.16
C GLU A 231 26.24 -3.97 -15.68
N ASN A 232 25.57 -4.96 -16.25
CA ASN A 232 25.51 -5.22 -17.68
C ASN A 232 24.59 -4.26 -18.45
N GLY A 233 23.97 -3.30 -17.79
CA GLY A 233 23.20 -2.22 -18.42
C GLY A 233 21.71 -2.48 -18.59
N ILE A 234 21.16 -3.58 -18.08
CA ILE A 234 19.74 -3.90 -18.22
C ILE A 234 18.89 -2.94 -17.37
N LEU A 235 18.04 -2.12 -18.01
CA LEU A 235 17.28 -1.02 -17.35
C LEU A 235 16.38 -1.51 -16.21
N PHE A 236 15.64 -2.60 -16.44
CA PHE A 236 14.81 -3.19 -15.40
C PHE A 236 15.65 -3.66 -14.20
N ALA A 237 16.79 -4.31 -14.44
CA ALA A 237 17.68 -4.78 -13.39
C ALA A 237 18.32 -3.61 -12.62
N LYS A 238 18.73 -2.53 -13.29
CA LYS A 238 19.21 -1.29 -12.65
C LYS A 238 18.15 -0.69 -11.71
N TYR A 239 16.93 -0.58 -12.17
CA TYR A 239 15.81 -0.09 -11.36
C TYR A 239 15.54 -1.02 -10.17
N PHE A 240 15.43 -2.33 -10.40
CA PHE A 240 15.11 -3.30 -9.38
C PHE A 240 16.19 -3.36 -8.29
N TYR A 241 17.48 -3.46 -8.72
CA TYR A 241 18.60 -3.46 -7.79
C TYR A 241 18.76 -2.13 -7.06
N GLY A 242 18.63 -1.01 -7.77
CA GLY A 242 18.69 0.31 -7.16
C GLY A 242 17.61 0.53 -6.10
N THR A 243 16.42 -0.02 -6.30
CA THR A 243 15.35 -0.01 -5.29
C THR A 243 15.71 -0.87 -4.08
N TYR A 244 16.34 -2.03 -4.29
CA TYR A 244 16.83 -2.93 -3.23
C TYR A 244 17.97 -2.30 -2.43
N ALA A 245 18.98 -1.74 -3.11
CA ALA A 245 20.12 -1.08 -2.48
C ALA A 245 19.73 0.20 -1.74
N ARG A 246 18.47 0.62 -1.90
CA ARG A 246 17.83 1.77 -1.25
C ARG A 246 18.62 3.07 -1.48
N MET A 247 18.55 4.02 -0.60
CA MET A 247 19.10 5.37 -0.74
C MET A 247 20.65 5.42 -0.57
N THR A 248 21.38 4.56 -1.27
CA THR A 248 22.85 4.53 -1.31
C THR A 248 23.37 5.19 -2.59
N GLU A 249 24.68 5.52 -2.63
CA GLU A 249 25.33 6.05 -3.84
C GLU A 249 25.24 5.05 -5.01
N GLU A 250 25.37 3.76 -4.73
CA GLU A 250 25.24 2.69 -5.72
C GLU A 250 23.81 2.65 -6.29
N ALA A 251 22.80 2.74 -5.42
CA ALA A 251 21.40 2.83 -5.82
C ALA A 251 21.15 4.05 -6.70
N TYR A 252 21.64 5.21 -6.28
CA TYR A 252 21.50 6.46 -7.05
C TYR A 252 22.11 6.35 -8.45
N ARG A 253 23.32 5.75 -8.57
CA ARG A 253 23.98 5.54 -9.87
C ARG A 253 23.11 4.70 -10.80
N HIS A 254 22.67 3.51 -10.36
CA HIS A 254 21.83 2.62 -11.19
C HIS A 254 20.50 3.24 -11.56
N ILE A 255 19.83 3.89 -10.60
CA ILE A 255 18.56 4.56 -10.85
C ILE A 255 18.71 5.73 -11.82
N SER A 256 19.77 6.55 -11.67
CA SER A 256 20.04 7.69 -12.58
C SER A 256 20.31 7.24 -13.99
N GLU A 257 21.17 6.22 -14.17
CA GLU A 257 21.48 5.65 -15.47
C GLU A 257 20.22 5.13 -16.19
N ALA A 258 19.36 4.38 -15.48
CA ALA A 258 18.11 3.89 -16.05
C ALA A 258 17.08 5.02 -16.33
N ALA A 259 17.08 6.09 -15.52
CA ALA A 259 16.23 7.26 -15.72
C ALA A 259 16.67 8.10 -16.94
N GLU A 260 17.98 8.24 -17.18
CA GLU A 260 18.54 8.92 -18.35
C GLU A 260 18.15 8.21 -19.67
N GLU A 261 18.06 6.88 -19.64
CA GLU A 261 17.55 6.06 -20.76
C GLU A 261 16.01 6.13 -20.90
N GLY A 262 15.33 6.91 -20.06
CA GLY A 262 13.88 7.13 -20.12
C GLY A 262 13.02 6.07 -19.45
N TYR A 263 13.61 5.17 -18.63
CA TYR A 263 12.85 4.14 -17.94
C TYR A 263 11.96 4.75 -16.84
N ALA A 264 10.65 4.82 -17.08
CA ALA A 264 9.70 5.56 -16.24
C ALA A 264 9.69 5.16 -14.75
N PRO A 265 9.77 3.86 -14.34
CA PRO A 265 9.91 3.49 -12.95
C PRO A 265 11.19 4.04 -12.29
N ALA A 266 12.30 4.10 -13.04
CA ALA A 266 13.56 4.66 -12.53
C ALA A 266 13.49 6.19 -12.40
N ILE A 267 12.85 6.88 -13.34
CA ILE A 267 12.59 8.34 -13.25
C ILE A 267 11.79 8.64 -11.97
N PHE A 268 10.77 7.85 -11.66
CA PHE A 268 10.02 7.97 -10.43
C PHE A 268 10.87 7.68 -9.19
N ALA A 269 11.68 6.61 -9.22
CA ALA A 269 12.59 6.29 -8.11
C ALA A 269 13.61 7.41 -7.88
N LEU A 270 14.15 8.02 -8.96
CA LEU A 270 15.06 9.17 -8.87
C LEU A 270 14.39 10.38 -8.20
N SER A 271 13.08 10.60 -8.43
CA SER A 271 12.35 11.67 -7.75
C SER A 271 12.42 11.54 -6.22
N LYS A 272 12.46 10.32 -5.69
CA LYS A 272 12.53 10.06 -4.24
C LYS A 272 13.89 10.41 -3.64
N PHE A 273 14.99 10.29 -4.39
CA PHE A 273 16.30 10.76 -3.92
C PHE A 273 16.32 12.26 -3.72
N HIS A 274 15.75 13.02 -4.65
CA HIS A 274 15.63 14.47 -4.54
C HIS A 274 14.62 14.92 -3.48
N ASP A 275 13.53 14.17 -3.32
CA ASP A 275 12.49 14.44 -2.33
C ASP A 275 13.01 14.30 -0.90
N LEU A 276 13.77 13.23 -0.64
CA LEU A 276 14.29 12.91 0.69
C LEU A 276 15.65 13.55 1.00
N GLY A 277 16.33 14.15 0.01
CA GLY A 277 17.65 14.72 0.19
C GLY A 277 18.71 13.70 0.59
N ARG A 278 18.58 12.45 0.10
CA ARG A 278 19.52 11.37 0.40
C ARG A 278 20.44 11.15 -0.79
N VAL A 279 21.75 11.05 -0.53
CA VAL A 279 22.82 10.97 -1.55
C VAL A 279 22.99 12.28 -2.34
N VAL A 280 21.90 12.97 -2.60
CA VAL A 280 21.87 14.30 -3.26
C VAL A 280 21.22 15.32 -2.34
N GLU A 281 21.48 16.59 -2.57
CA GLU A 281 20.79 17.67 -1.86
C GLU A 281 19.28 17.61 -2.10
N GLN A 282 18.49 17.88 -1.07
CA GLN A 282 17.04 17.89 -1.18
C GLN A 282 16.59 18.97 -2.15
N ASP A 283 15.85 18.56 -3.16
CA ASP A 283 15.25 19.44 -4.16
C ASP A 283 13.82 18.99 -4.47
N SER A 284 12.90 19.52 -3.69
CA SER A 284 11.48 19.17 -3.82
C SER A 284 10.89 19.58 -5.18
N ARG A 285 11.43 20.65 -5.82
CA ARG A 285 10.99 21.06 -7.15
C ARG A 285 11.41 20.03 -8.19
N LYS A 286 12.66 19.60 -8.16
CA LYS A 286 13.21 18.57 -9.04
C LYS A 286 12.49 17.24 -8.84
N ALA A 287 12.16 16.89 -7.58
CA ALA A 287 11.39 15.70 -7.27
C ALA A 287 10.03 15.70 -7.98
N ILE A 288 9.28 16.82 -7.93
CA ILE A 288 7.99 16.94 -8.61
C ILE A 288 8.15 16.92 -10.14
N GLU A 289 9.16 17.58 -10.69
CA GLU A 289 9.43 17.56 -12.14
C GLU A 289 9.66 16.13 -12.65
N LEU A 290 10.48 15.34 -11.96
CA LEU A 290 10.74 13.93 -12.26
C LEU A 290 9.47 13.06 -12.08
N MET A 291 8.69 13.30 -11.04
CA MET A 291 7.44 12.59 -10.82
C MET A 291 6.44 12.83 -11.96
N VAL A 292 6.32 14.08 -12.42
CA VAL A 292 5.48 14.45 -13.59
C VAL A 292 6.03 13.82 -14.87
N GLN A 293 7.34 13.77 -15.06
CA GLN A 293 7.97 13.10 -16.19
C GLN A 293 7.62 11.60 -16.23
N ALA A 294 7.77 10.90 -15.10
CA ALA A 294 7.41 9.49 -14.99
C ALA A 294 5.90 9.25 -15.23
N MET A 295 5.05 10.15 -14.70
CA MET A 295 3.60 10.11 -14.92
C MET A 295 3.24 10.27 -16.41
N ASN A 296 3.89 11.20 -17.11
CA ASN A 296 3.68 11.44 -18.54
C ASN A 296 4.20 10.27 -19.40
N ALA A 297 5.21 9.55 -18.92
CA ALA A 297 5.68 8.30 -19.51
C ALA A 297 4.78 7.08 -19.19
N GLY A 298 3.62 7.29 -18.56
CA GLY A 298 2.61 6.27 -18.30
C GLY A 298 2.78 5.49 -17.00
N PHE A 299 3.75 5.83 -16.14
CA PHE A 299 3.96 5.11 -14.89
C PHE A 299 2.88 5.46 -13.86
N LEU A 300 1.93 4.54 -13.66
CA LEU A 300 0.72 4.75 -12.85
C LEU A 300 1.04 5.04 -11.38
N THR A 301 2.07 4.41 -10.82
CA THR A 301 2.52 4.66 -9.44
C THR A 301 2.92 6.12 -9.22
N ALA A 302 3.60 6.73 -10.20
CA ALA A 302 3.95 8.15 -10.14
C ALA A 302 2.70 9.04 -10.11
N ARG A 303 1.65 8.68 -10.87
CA ARG A 303 0.37 9.39 -10.87
C ARG A 303 -0.32 9.34 -9.50
N HIS A 304 -0.38 8.16 -8.89
CA HIS A 304 -0.94 8.01 -7.53
C HIS A 304 -0.19 8.82 -6.50
N GLU A 305 1.15 8.80 -6.58
CA GLU A 305 1.99 9.56 -5.66
C GLU A 305 1.84 11.08 -5.84
N TYR A 306 1.78 11.56 -7.08
CA TYR A 306 1.51 12.96 -7.36
C TYR A 306 0.19 13.44 -6.76
N ILE A 307 -0.88 12.65 -6.92
CA ILE A 307 -2.19 12.94 -6.32
C ILE A 307 -2.09 12.93 -4.79
N ARG A 308 -1.34 12.00 -4.19
CA ARG A 308 -1.10 11.95 -2.74
C ARG A 308 -0.37 13.19 -2.23
N TYR A 309 0.64 13.69 -2.97
CA TYR A 309 1.33 14.94 -2.64
C TYR A 309 0.38 16.13 -2.66
N GLN A 310 -0.52 16.18 -3.64
CA GLN A 310 -1.54 17.21 -3.71
C GLN A 310 -2.58 17.09 -2.58
N ALA A 311 -2.96 15.86 -2.19
CA ALA A 311 -3.89 15.63 -1.09
C ALA A 311 -3.33 16.12 0.24
N ASN A 312 -2.06 15.85 0.52
CA ASN A 312 -1.42 16.12 1.80
C ASN A 312 -0.76 17.51 1.87
N GLY A 313 -0.57 18.19 0.75
CA GLY A 313 0.16 19.46 0.69
C GLY A 313 1.67 19.29 0.78
N LEU A 314 2.20 18.11 0.39
CA LEU A 314 3.63 17.84 0.35
C LEU A 314 4.21 18.50 -0.90
N THR A 315 5.03 19.53 -0.73
CA THR A 315 5.67 20.28 -1.83
C THR A 315 4.70 20.92 -2.85
N LEU A 316 3.48 20.40 -2.96
CA LEU A 316 2.39 20.94 -3.77
C LEU A 316 1.38 21.67 -2.90
N THR A 317 0.67 22.65 -3.47
CA THR A 317 -0.45 23.29 -2.77
C THR A 317 -1.50 22.24 -2.39
N LYS A 318 -1.80 22.16 -1.10
CA LYS A 318 -2.80 21.21 -0.60
C LYS A 318 -4.15 21.44 -1.28
N ASN A 319 -4.65 20.43 -1.93
CA ASN A 319 -5.98 20.44 -2.56
C ASN A 319 -6.58 19.04 -2.53
N LEU A 320 -7.13 18.73 -1.37
CA LEU A 320 -7.68 17.41 -1.09
C LEU A 320 -8.92 17.11 -1.93
N GLU A 321 -9.77 18.11 -2.21
CA GLU A 321 -10.97 17.93 -3.05
C GLU A 321 -10.58 17.51 -4.48
N LYS A 322 -9.59 18.18 -5.07
CA LYS A 322 -9.09 17.84 -6.41
C LYS A 322 -8.45 16.45 -6.43
N ALA A 323 -7.65 16.12 -5.41
CA ALA A 323 -7.04 14.80 -5.28
C ALA A 323 -8.10 13.71 -5.16
N THR A 324 -9.12 13.91 -4.32
CA THR A 324 -10.24 12.98 -4.15
C THR A 324 -10.98 12.76 -5.48
N ALA A 325 -11.32 13.85 -6.20
CA ALA A 325 -12.00 13.75 -7.50
C ALA A 325 -11.17 12.97 -8.54
N GLN A 326 -9.84 13.14 -8.55
CA GLN A 326 -8.95 12.39 -9.43
C GLN A 326 -8.93 10.89 -9.08
N TRP A 327 -8.86 10.53 -7.79
CA TRP A 327 -8.95 9.13 -7.39
C TRP A 327 -10.33 8.53 -7.66
N GLU A 328 -11.43 9.31 -7.48
CA GLU A 328 -12.79 8.87 -7.83
C GLU A 328 -12.92 8.57 -9.33
N GLU A 329 -12.35 9.42 -10.19
CA GLU A 329 -12.31 9.17 -11.64
C GLU A 329 -11.52 7.90 -11.98
N MET A 330 -10.35 7.70 -11.34
CA MET A 330 -9.52 6.51 -11.56
C MET A 330 -10.21 5.25 -11.04
N ALA A 331 -10.81 5.28 -9.85
CA ALA A 331 -11.54 4.16 -9.28
C ALA A 331 -12.77 3.79 -10.13
N ALA A 332 -13.47 4.78 -10.70
CA ALA A 332 -14.58 4.56 -11.62
C ALA A 332 -14.14 3.87 -12.94
N LYS A 333 -12.88 4.04 -13.34
CA LYS A 333 -12.24 3.35 -14.47
C LYS A 333 -11.67 1.97 -14.09
N GLY A 334 -11.86 1.53 -12.85
CA GLY A 334 -11.41 0.22 -12.37
C GLY A 334 -10.05 0.21 -11.68
N ASP A 335 -9.45 1.39 -11.43
CA ASP A 335 -8.18 1.47 -10.72
C ASP A 335 -8.36 1.08 -9.24
N THR A 336 -7.80 -0.07 -8.90
CA THR A 336 -7.92 -0.66 -7.56
C THR A 336 -7.15 0.11 -6.50
N LEU A 337 -5.98 0.67 -6.86
CA LEU A 337 -5.18 1.45 -5.92
C LEU A 337 -5.86 2.80 -5.61
N ALA A 338 -6.52 3.41 -6.60
CA ALA A 338 -7.33 4.60 -6.37
C ALA A 338 -8.49 4.32 -5.40
N ALA A 339 -9.19 3.19 -5.55
CA ALA A 339 -10.22 2.78 -4.61
C ALA A 339 -9.65 2.58 -3.19
N TYR A 340 -8.50 1.92 -3.06
CA TYR A 340 -7.82 1.77 -1.79
C TYR A 340 -7.43 3.14 -1.17
N ARG A 341 -6.89 4.08 -1.95
CA ARG A 341 -6.54 5.44 -1.48
C ARG A 341 -7.75 6.24 -1.03
N LEU A 342 -8.88 6.10 -1.71
CA LEU A 342 -10.15 6.70 -1.27
C LEU A 342 -10.63 6.09 0.05
N ALA A 343 -10.49 4.77 0.21
CA ALA A 343 -10.81 4.12 1.48
C ALA A 343 -9.94 4.68 2.62
N GLU A 344 -8.62 4.77 2.43
CA GLU A 344 -7.70 5.41 3.40
C GLU A 344 -8.12 6.86 3.70
N GLN A 345 -8.47 7.64 2.67
CA GLN A 345 -8.87 9.04 2.81
C GLN A 345 -10.11 9.19 3.68
N TYR A 346 -11.14 8.36 3.46
CA TYR A 346 -12.39 8.41 4.21
C TYR A 346 -12.30 7.81 5.62
N THR A 347 -11.13 7.30 6.03
CA THR A 347 -10.84 6.91 7.44
C THR A 347 -10.08 7.98 8.22
N GLN A 348 -9.63 9.07 7.58
CA GLN A 348 -8.98 10.17 8.29
C GLN A 348 -10.00 10.98 9.10
N THR A 349 -9.60 11.44 10.30
CA THR A 349 -10.47 12.12 11.27
C THR A 349 -11.30 13.26 10.66
N ALA A 350 -10.69 14.09 9.81
CA ALA A 350 -11.34 15.24 9.17
C ALA A 350 -12.34 14.84 8.06
N TRP A 351 -12.19 13.65 7.49
CA TRP A 351 -12.95 13.15 6.35
C TRP A 351 -13.71 11.87 6.66
N TRP A 352 -13.78 11.51 7.92
CA TRP A 352 -14.39 10.28 8.38
C TRP A 352 -15.78 10.06 7.77
N ASN A 353 -15.85 9.06 6.91
CA ASN A 353 -17.10 8.62 6.29
C ASN A 353 -17.06 7.10 6.10
N PRO A 354 -17.53 6.33 7.09
CA PRO A 354 -17.43 4.87 7.09
C PRO A 354 -18.22 4.21 5.95
N GLU A 355 -19.31 4.85 5.47
CA GLU A 355 -20.08 4.30 4.34
C GLU A 355 -19.31 4.39 3.02
N LYS A 356 -18.73 5.57 2.74
CA LYS A 356 -17.87 5.74 1.56
C LYS A 356 -16.60 4.89 1.67
N ALA A 357 -15.96 4.86 2.83
CA ALA A 357 -14.79 4.01 3.06
C ALA A 357 -15.12 2.55 2.73
N ARG A 358 -16.23 2.02 3.26
CA ARG A 358 -16.67 0.65 3.00
C ARG A 358 -16.96 0.39 1.53
N HIS A 359 -17.59 1.34 0.83
CA HIS A 359 -17.83 1.23 -0.61
C HIS A 359 -16.53 1.02 -1.39
N TYR A 360 -15.49 1.82 -1.11
CA TYR A 360 -14.21 1.70 -1.80
C TYR A 360 -13.38 0.50 -1.33
N ILE A 361 -13.46 0.11 -0.05
CA ILE A 361 -12.91 -1.15 0.46
C ILE A 361 -13.48 -2.33 -0.31
N ASP A 362 -14.80 -2.38 -0.51
CA ASP A 362 -15.46 -3.45 -1.26
C ASP A 362 -14.99 -3.51 -2.72
N ILE A 363 -14.71 -2.38 -3.35
CA ILE A 363 -14.13 -2.33 -4.69
C ILE A 363 -12.70 -2.90 -4.66
N ALA A 364 -11.87 -2.45 -3.72
CA ALA A 364 -10.48 -2.88 -3.60
C ALA A 364 -10.39 -4.40 -3.32
N LEU A 365 -11.19 -4.92 -2.38
CA LEU A 365 -11.21 -6.34 -2.03
C LEU A 365 -11.73 -7.22 -3.18
N ARG A 366 -12.78 -6.78 -3.89
CA ARG A 366 -13.29 -7.51 -5.08
C ARG A 366 -12.25 -7.63 -6.19
N ASN A 367 -11.38 -6.64 -6.30
CA ASN A 367 -10.29 -6.63 -7.26
C ASN A 367 -9.00 -7.28 -6.71
N GLY A 368 -9.07 -7.97 -5.56
CA GLY A 368 -7.97 -8.75 -5.00
C GLY A 368 -6.97 -7.94 -4.16
N TYR A 369 -7.24 -6.67 -3.86
CA TYR A 369 -6.35 -5.84 -3.03
C TYR A 369 -6.57 -6.14 -1.55
N LYS A 370 -5.84 -7.12 -1.03
CA LYS A 370 -6.02 -7.70 0.31
C LYS A 370 -5.69 -6.74 1.45
N GLU A 371 -4.83 -5.76 1.18
CA GLU A 371 -4.45 -4.72 2.13
C GLU A 371 -5.65 -3.88 2.61
N ALA A 372 -6.74 -3.88 1.86
CA ALA A 372 -7.97 -3.21 2.26
C ALA A 372 -8.66 -3.86 3.47
N TYR A 373 -8.32 -5.11 3.85
CA TYR A 373 -8.82 -5.71 5.10
C TYR A 373 -8.38 -4.96 6.35
N PHE A 374 -7.17 -4.39 6.35
CA PHE A 374 -6.71 -3.57 7.46
C PHE A 374 -7.57 -2.32 7.64
N ILE A 375 -7.88 -1.63 6.53
CA ILE A 375 -8.77 -0.46 6.57
C ILE A 375 -10.19 -0.87 6.97
N LEU A 376 -10.67 -2.03 6.49
CA LEU A 376 -11.96 -2.58 6.91
C LEU A 376 -12.03 -2.78 8.42
N ALA A 377 -10.96 -3.30 9.03
CA ALA A 377 -10.90 -3.47 10.48
C ALA A 377 -11.08 -2.13 11.21
N LEU A 378 -10.38 -1.09 10.76
CA LEU A 378 -10.53 0.25 11.33
C LEU A 378 -11.96 0.80 11.19
N VAL A 379 -12.56 0.69 10.01
CA VAL A 379 -13.90 1.21 9.72
C VAL A 379 -14.99 0.48 10.50
N GLU A 380 -14.85 -0.83 10.69
CA GLU A 380 -15.86 -1.63 11.39
C GLU A 380 -15.70 -1.63 12.90
N GLY A 381 -14.48 -1.44 13.39
CA GLY A 381 -14.15 -1.60 14.81
C GLY A 381 -13.88 -0.33 15.57
N SER A 382 -13.71 0.82 14.92
CA SER A 382 -13.37 2.07 15.61
C SER A 382 -14.18 3.26 15.11
N ASP A 383 -14.19 4.33 15.91
CA ASP A 383 -14.72 5.64 15.53
C ASP A 383 -13.67 6.51 14.81
N ARG A 384 -14.05 7.73 14.46
CA ARG A 384 -13.17 8.69 13.78
C ARG A 384 -11.93 9.10 14.57
N PHE A 385 -11.89 8.81 15.87
CA PHE A 385 -10.76 9.12 16.75
C PHE A 385 -9.90 7.90 17.06
N GLY A 386 -10.24 6.73 16.48
CA GLY A 386 -9.53 5.47 16.70
C GLY A 386 -9.97 4.73 17.98
N HIS A 387 -11.02 5.20 18.68
CA HIS A 387 -11.54 4.46 19.83
C HIS A 387 -12.33 3.25 19.34
N PHE A 388 -12.10 2.11 19.97
CA PHE A 388 -12.82 0.89 19.65
C PHE A 388 -14.30 0.99 20.00
N THR A 389 -15.15 0.91 18.97
CA THR A 389 -16.62 0.88 19.09
C THR A 389 -17.19 -0.53 18.99
N ASP A 390 -16.55 -1.39 18.20
CA ASP A 390 -16.92 -2.80 18.02
C ASP A 390 -15.67 -3.65 17.85
N ARG A 391 -15.12 -4.10 18.99
CA ARG A 391 -13.87 -4.86 19.04
C ARG A 391 -13.96 -6.22 18.34
N GLU A 392 -15.15 -6.82 18.33
CA GLU A 392 -15.35 -8.11 17.68
C GLU A 392 -15.28 -7.97 16.15
N LYS A 393 -15.92 -6.96 15.59
CA LYS A 393 -15.83 -6.67 14.14
C LYS A 393 -14.41 -6.31 13.72
N TYR A 394 -13.71 -5.51 14.52
CA TYR A 394 -12.30 -5.19 14.28
C TYR A 394 -11.47 -6.46 14.11
N VAL A 395 -11.51 -7.34 15.11
CA VAL A 395 -10.72 -8.58 15.10
C VAL A 395 -11.15 -9.54 14.00
N ASN A 396 -12.45 -9.65 13.72
CA ASN A 396 -12.95 -10.51 12.64
C ASN A 396 -12.45 -10.04 11.26
N ALA A 397 -12.34 -8.74 11.03
CA ALA A 397 -11.76 -8.21 9.81
C ALA A 397 -10.25 -8.48 9.72
N LEU A 398 -9.51 -8.33 10.85
CA LEU A 398 -8.09 -8.70 10.91
C LEU A 398 -7.87 -10.19 10.63
N ILE A 399 -8.70 -11.08 11.18
CA ILE A 399 -8.60 -12.53 10.93
C ILE A 399 -8.74 -12.82 9.44
N LYS A 400 -9.74 -12.21 8.77
CA LYS A 400 -9.92 -12.38 7.32
C LYS A 400 -8.69 -11.92 6.52
N GLY A 401 -8.12 -10.75 6.85
CA GLY A 401 -6.90 -10.28 6.21
C GLY A 401 -5.71 -11.21 6.46
N ALA A 402 -5.57 -11.69 7.71
CA ALA A 402 -4.51 -12.63 8.09
C ALA A 402 -4.61 -13.99 7.38
N GLU A 403 -5.81 -14.46 7.04
CA GLU A 403 -6.02 -15.68 6.22
C GLU A 403 -5.37 -15.54 4.84
N PHE A 404 -5.35 -14.34 4.29
CA PHE A 404 -4.70 -14.01 3.02
C PHE A 404 -3.22 -13.60 3.14
N ASN A 405 -2.59 -13.78 4.31
CA ASN A 405 -1.23 -13.32 4.61
C ASN A 405 -1.06 -11.79 4.47
N GLU A 406 -2.11 -11.01 4.71
CA GLU A 406 -1.95 -9.56 4.83
C GLU A 406 -1.21 -9.26 6.14
N VAL A 407 0.02 -8.74 6.00
CA VAL A 407 0.96 -8.64 7.14
C VAL A 407 0.53 -7.63 8.19
N GLY A 408 -0.10 -6.51 7.79
CA GLY A 408 -0.64 -5.52 8.71
C GLY A 408 -1.75 -6.10 9.59
N CYS A 409 -2.64 -6.93 9.02
CA CYS A 409 -3.64 -7.64 9.79
C CYS A 409 -3.02 -8.67 10.75
N ILE A 410 -1.96 -9.37 10.31
CA ILE A 410 -1.26 -10.36 11.13
C ILE A 410 -0.60 -9.70 12.34
N SER A 411 0.15 -8.61 12.13
CA SER A 411 0.83 -7.89 13.22
C SER A 411 -0.15 -7.25 14.20
N CYS A 412 -1.22 -6.61 13.70
CA CYS A 412 -2.28 -6.08 14.56
C CYS A 412 -3.00 -7.18 15.36
N LEU A 413 -3.26 -8.33 14.73
CA LEU A 413 -3.87 -9.47 15.42
C LEU A 413 -2.93 -10.05 16.48
N ALA A 414 -1.62 -10.10 16.20
CA ALA A 414 -0.62 -10.49 17.20
C ALA A 414 -0.65 -9.56 18.41
N GLY A 415 -0.60 -8.24 18.21
CA GLY A 415 -0.72 -7.24 19.26
C GLY A 415 -2.05 -7.33 20.00
N ALA A 416 -3.17 -7.51 19.28
CA ALA A 416 -4.48 -7.65 19.89
C ALA A 416 -4.53 -8.81 20.92
N TYR A 417 -3.95 -9.97 20.58
CA TYR A 417 -3.88 -11.11 21.50
C TYR A 417 -2.83 -10.94 22.61
N VAL A 418 -1.71 -10.26 22.36
CA VAL A 418 -0.68 -10.00 23.38
C VAL A 418 -1.20 -9.03 24.44
N TYR A 419 -1.85 -7.95 24.01
CA TYR A 419 -2.26 -6.85 24.91
C TYR A 419 -3.75 -6.90 25.31
N GLY A 420 -4.51 -7.88 24.82
CA GLY A 420 -5.95 -7.97 25.12
C GLY A 420 -6.78 -6.87 24.45
N GLN A 421 -6.35 -6.37 23.30
CA GLN A 421 -7.03 -5.30 22.56
C GLN A 421 -8.11 -5.87 21.65
N GLY A 422 -9.36 -5.82 22.08
CA GLY A 422 -10.50 -6.29 21.29
C GLY A 422 -10.76 -7.79 21.36
N VAL A 423 -9.86 -8.55 21.96
CA VAL A 423 -9.98 -9.98 22.29
C VAL A 423 -9.51 -10.22 23.72
N ASN A 424 -9.89 -11.33 24.29
CA ASN A 424 -9.27 -11.76 25.55
C ASN A 424 -7.77 -11.99 25.31
N LYS A 425 -6.96 -11.44 26.21
CA LYS A 425 -5.51 -11.65 26.21
C LYS A 425 -5.18 -13.13 26.10
N ASN A 426 -4.29 -13.48 25.19
CA ASN A 426 -3.86 -14.86 24.96
C ASN A 426 -2.47 -14.86 24.31
N LEU A 427 -1.43 -14.89 25.14
CA LEU A 427 -0.04 -14.83 24.68
C LEU A 427 0.32 -15.93 23.70
N LYS A 428 -0.19 -17.16 23.89
CA LYS A 428 0.07 -18.28 22.99
C LYS A 428 -0.43 -17.99 21.57
N SER A 429 -1.61 -17.41 21.44
CA SER A 429 -2.17 -17.00 20.16
C SER A 429 -1.39 -15.82 19.59
N GLY A 430 -1.08 -14.80 20.40
CA GLY A 430 -0.29 -13.63 20.00
C GLY A 430 1.09 -14.01 19.45
N ILE A 431 1.83 -14.84 20.19
CA ILE A 431 3.15 -15.35 19.76
C ILE A 431 3.04 -16.13 18.45
N ARG A 432 2.00 -16.96 18.29
CA ARG A 432 1.80 -17.72 17.03
C ARG A 432 1.59 -16.79 15.83
N TRP A 433 0.76 -15.76 16.00
CA TRP A 433 0.52 -14.78 14.95
C TRP A 433 1.78 -13.94 14.67
N ALA A 434 2.46 -13.45 15.70
CA ALA A 434 3.69 -12.70 15.54
C ALA A 434 4.80 -13.53 14.85
N LYS A 435 4.97 -14.81 15.22
CA LYS A 435 5.91 -15.71 14.51
C LYS A 435 5.51 -15.96 13.06
N ARG A 436 4.20 -16.02 12.75
CA ARG A 436 3.74 -16.09 11.35
C ARG A 436 4.08 -14.83 10.58
N GLY A 437 3.84 -13.64 11.15
CA GLY A 437 4.23 -12.37 10.54
C GLY A 437 5.75 -12.26 10.35
N ALA A 438 6.53 -12.63 11.36
CA ALA A 438 8.00 -12.66 11.26
C ALA A 438 8.50 -13.61 10.16
N ALA A 439 7.85 -14.77 9.96
CA ALA A 439 8.16 -15.68 8.85
C ALA A 439 7.84 -15.04 7.48
N LEU A 440 6.87 -14.13 7.43
CA LEU A 440 6.54 -13.31 6.27
C LEU A 440 7.39 -12.03 6.19
N LYS A 441 8.50 -11.96 6.95
CA LYS A 441 9.40 -10.80 6.99
C LYS A 441 8.69 -9.49 7.37
N ASP A 442 7.72 -9.58 8.28
CA ASP A 442 7.07 -8.42 8.86
C ASP A 442 7.81 -7.95 10.12
N ALA A 443 8.43 -6.78 10.02
CA ALA A 443 9.23 -6.22 11.11
C ALA A 443 8.37 -5.81 12.31
N THR A 444 7.12 -5.38 12.10
CA THR A 444 6.19 -5.05 13.19
C THR A 444 5.89 -6.28 14.05
N SER A 445 5.70 -7.45 13.43
CA SER A 445 5.55 -8.71 14.15
C SER A 445 6.81 -9.09 14.93
N MET A 446 8.00 -8.81 14.38
CA MET A 446 9.28 -9.03 15.08
C MET A 446 9.40 -8.09 16.28
N TYR A 447 8.96 -6.84 16.14
CA TYR A 447 8.92 -5.86 17.22
C TYR A 447 7.96 -6.30 18.35
N VAL A 448 6.78 -6.82 18.03
CA VAL A 448 5.86 -7.38 19.03
C VAL A 448 6.52 -8.53 19.80
N LEU A 449 7.23 -9.44 19.11
CA LEU A 449 7.99 -10.51 19.78
C LEU A 449 9.11 -9.95 20.64
N HIS A 450 9.87 -8.97 20.14
CA HIS A 450 10.91 -8.29 20.91
C HIS A 450 10.33 -7.74 22.23
N GLN A 451 9.25 -6.95 22.14
CA GLN A 451 8.65 -6.33 23.34
C GLN A 451 8.20 -7.39 24.34
N LEU A 452 7.54 -8.45 23.86
CA LEU A 452 7.05 -9.50 24.75
C LEU A 452 8.20 -10.23 25.46
N TYR A 453 9.28 -10.58 24.76
CA TYR A 453 10.43 -11.23 25.39
C TYR A 453 11.25 -10.28 26.26
N TYR A 454 11.25 -8.97 25.95
CA TYR A 454 12.02 -7.98 26.70
C TYR A 454 11.36 -7.57 28.01
N TYR A 455 10.04 -7.37 28.01
CA TYR A 455 9.30 -6.93 29.20
C TYR A 455 8.69 -8.10 29.99
N GLY A 456 8.53 -9.25 29.35
CA GLY A 456 7.80 -10.37 29.94
C GLY A 456 6.30 -10.07 30.10
N ASP A 457 5.62 -10.88 30.89
CA ASP A 457 4.23 -10.70 31.28
C ASP A 457 3.96 -11.47 32.58
N GLU A 458 4.01 -10.78 33.70
CA GLU A 458 3.87 -11.40 35.04
C GLU A 458 2.48 -12.02 35.24
N ASP A 459 1.43 -11.39 34.70
CA ASP A 459 0.05 -11.87 34.85
C ASP A 459 -0.18 -13.23 34.18
N GLU A 460 0.51 -13.46 33.08
CA GLU A 460 0.45 -14.71 32.31
C GLU A 460 1.64 -15.63 32.59
N GLY A 461 2.52 -15.25 33.53
CA GLY A 461 3.71 -16.02 33.89
C GLY A 461 4.72 -16.18 32.77
N PHE A 462 4.81 -15.17 31.86
CA PHE A 462 5.77 -15.17 30.76
C PHE A 462 7.05 -14.44 31.20
N GLU A 463 8.15 -15.19 31.33
CA GLU A 463 9.41 -14.67 31.83
C GLU A 463 10.17 -13.83 30.75
N VAL A 464 10.95 -12.87 31.23
CA VAL A 464 11.86 -12.06 30.40
C VAL A 464 12.95 -12.95 29.80
N ASP A 465 13.21 -12.78 28.51
CA ASP A 465 14.32 -13.42 27.80
C ASP A 465 15.01 -12.39 26.90
N ASN A 466 16.03 -11.73 27.43
CA ASN A 466 16.77 -10.69 26.72
C ASN A 466 17.49 -11.24 25.48
N ALA A 467 17.84 -12.53 25.42
CA ALA A 467 18.50 -13.12 24.27
C ALA A 467 17.52 -13.29 23.08
N GLU A 468 16.32 -13.83 23.36
CA GLU A 468 15.26 -13.89 22.32
C GLU A 468 14.79 -12.48 21.94
N ALA A 469 14.66 -11.54 22.88
CA ALA A 469 14.33 -10.14 22.60
C ALA A 469 15.34 -9.50 21.64
N TRP A 470 16.63 -9.65 21.92
CA TRP A 470 17.71 -9.16 21.06
C TRP A 470 17.63 -9.75 19.65
N LYS A 471 17.45 -11.05 19.54
CA LYS A 471 17.34 -11.75 18.27
C LYS A 471 16.20 -11.20 17.40
N TRP A 472 15.02 -11.00 17.97
CA TRP A 472 13.87 -10.47 17.22
C TRP A 472 14.07 -9.02 16.82
N ALA A 473 14.59 -8.17 17.72
CA ALA A 473 14.94 -6.78 17.37
C ALA A 473 16.00 -6.72 16.27
N LYS A 474 17.02 -7.60 16.32
CA LYS A 474 18.06 -7.67 15.29
C LYS A 474 17.51 -8.06 13.93
N MET A 475 16.62 -9.05 13.88
CA MET A 475 15.97 -9.46 12.62
C MET A 475 15.16 -8.33 12.00
N GLY A 476 14.40 -7.56 12.81
CA GLY A 476 13.67 -6.39 12.33
C GLY A 476 14.62 -5.24 11.90
N ALA A 477 15.69 -5.03 12.65
CA ALA A 477 16.71 -4.02 12.34
C ALA A 477 17.48 -4.32 11.04
N GLU A 478 17.70 -5.59 10.70
CA GLU A 478 18.26 -6.03 9.42
C GLU A 478 17.33 -5.66 8.23
N MET A 479 16.04 -5.48 8.52
CA MET A 479 15.04 -5.01 7.56
C MET A 479 14.87 -3.49 7.57
N ASP A 480 15.78 -2.75 8.23
CA ASP A 480 15.72 -1.29 8.39
C ASP A 480 14.44 -0.80 9.10
N ASP A 481 13.99 -1.54 10.11
CA ASP A 481 12.88 -1.12 10.93
C ASP A 481 13.36 -0.19 12.06
N ALA A 482 12.84 1.04 12.08
CA ALA A 482 13.27 2.06 13.04
C ALA A 482 12.92 1.72 14.50
N PRO A 483 11.72 1.18 14.82
CA PRO A 483 11.40 0.65 16.16
C PRO A 483 12.40 -0.41 16.63
N CYS A 484 12.70 -1.42 15.81
CA CYS A 484 13.64 -2.49 16.15
C CYS A 484 15.07 -1.95 16.33
N LEU A 485 15.51 -1.03 15.47
CA LEU A 485 16.79 -0.36 15.63
C LEU A 485 16.88 0.43 16.94
N THR A 486 15.84 1.17 17.28
CA THR A 486 15.79 1.94 18.53
C THR A 486 15.81 1.01 19.74
N SER A 487 15.09 -0.12 19.68
CA SER A 487 15.13 -1.15 20.71
C SER A 487 16.55 -1.73 20.92
N LEU A 488 17.27 -2.02 19.84
CA LEU A 488 18.69 -2.44 19.94
C LEU A 488 19.55 -1.35 20.60
N GLY A 489 19.30 -0.08 20.27
CA GLY A 489 19.93 1.06 20.90
C GLY A 489 19.67 1.09 22.41
N HIS A 490 18.43 0.92 22.83
CA HIS A 490 18.05 0.86 24.24
C HIS A 490 18.71 -0.33 24.95
N MET A 491 18.69 -1.51 24.36
CA MET A 491 19.34 -2.69 24.94
C MET A 491 20.86 -2.49 25.10
N CYS A 492 21.52 -1.83 24.12
CA CYS A 492 22.92 -1.44 24.29
C CYS A 492 23.11 -0.42 25.42
N LYS A 493 22.27 0.61 25.49
CA LYS A 493 22.29 1.68 26.49
C LYS A 493 22.18 1.13 27.92
N TRP A 494 21.34 0.14 28.13
CA TRP A 494 21.10 -0.45 29.45
C TRP A 494 21.99 -1.65 29.77
N GLY A 495 22.76 -2.17 28.81
CA GLY A 495 23.73 -3.24 29.01
C GLY A 495 23.18 -4.65 28.75
N ASP A 496 21.99 -4.73 28.12
CA ASP A 496 21.32 -5.98 27.74
C ASP A 496 21.68 -6.45 26.33
N SER A 497 22.80 -5.94 25.78
CA SER A 497 23.24 -6.24 24.42
C SER A 497 23.97 -7.57 24.31
N PHE A 498 23.87 -8.16 23.12
CA PHE A 498 24.52 -9.42 22.74
C PHE A 498 25.45 -9.21 21.53
N ASP A 499 26.03 -10.28 21.03
CA ASP A 499 26.90 -10.26 19.81
C ASP A 499 28.12 -9.33 19.90
N GLY A 500 28.58 -9.01 21.11
CA GLY A 500 29.76 -8.15 21.35
C GLY A 500 29.51 -6.65 21.25
N TYR A 501 28.26 -6.21 21.09
CA TYR A 501 27.89 -4.80 21.14
C TYR A 501 28.09 -4.24 22.56
N LYS A 502 28.48 -2.95 22.60
CA LYS A 502 28.76 -2.22 23.83
C LYS A 502 27.80 -1.06 23.99
N LYS A 503 27.80 -0.47 25.17
CA LYS A 503 26.94 0.67 25.51
C LYS A 503 27.01 1.82 24.50
N ASN A 504 28.19 2.14 24.01
CA ASN A 504 28.41 3.22 23.02
C ASN A 504 27.84 2.90 21.62
N ASP A 505 27.56 1.62 21.32
CA ASP A 505 26.96 1.25 20.04
C ASP A 505 25.50 1.68 19.90
N CYS A 506 24.84 2.10 21.02
CA CYS A 506 23.50 2.66 20.99
C CYS A 506 23.38 3.83 20.00
N VAL A 507 24.38 4.70 19.94
CA VAL A 507 24.42 5.86 19.04
C VAL A 507 24.30 5.45 17.57
N LYS A 508 24.96 4.36 17.19
CA LYS A 508 24.93 3.83 15.82
C LYS A 508 23.52 3.36 15.43
N PHE A 509 22.82 2.70 16.36
CA PHE A 509 21.46 2.22 16.11
C PHE A 509 20.46 3.39 16.00
N TYR A 510 20.52 4.36 16.90
CA TYR A 510 19.67 5.55 16.85
C TYR A 510 19.91 6.39 15.58
N LYS A 511 21.17 6.60 15.20
CA LYS A 511 21.51 7.28 13.94
C LYS A 511 20.92 6.57 12.73
N ARG A 512 20.98 5.22 12.71
CA ARG A 512 20.39 4.44 11.62
C ARG A 512 18.86 4.54 11.64
N ALA A 513 18.21 4.52 12.81
CA ALA A 513 16.76 4.64 12.92
C ALA A 513 16.25 5.98 12.35
N VAL A 514 16.86 7.11 12.75
CA VAL A 514 16.49 8.44 12.20
C VAL A 514 16.90 8.61 10.73
N TYR A 515 17.93 7.93 10.27
CA TYR A 515 18.30 7.92 8.86
C TYR A 515 17.22 7.24 8.00
N ILE A 516 16.66 6.14 8.48
CA ILE A 516 15.63 5.37 7.77
C ILE A 516 14.30 6.10 7.80
N TRP A 517 13.91 6.58 8.95
CA TRP A 517 12.69 7.34 9.15
C TRP A 517 13.04 8.72 9.74
N ASN A 518 13.18 9.70 8.85
CA ASN A 518 13.40 11.08 9.26
C ASN A 518 12.20 11.56 10.09
N GLY A 519 12.46 11.99 11.34
CA GLY A 519 11.39 12.33 12.28
C GLY A 519 10.94 11.18 13.19
N TYR A 520 11.59 10.00 13.15
CA TYR A 520 11.30 8.96 14.15
C TYR A 520 11.67 9.43 15.56
N GLY A 521 10.65 9.82 16.33
CA GLY A 521 10.77 10.61 17.53
C GLY A 521 11.60 9.97 18.64
N ASP A 522 11.37 8.67 18.93
CA ASP A 522 12.07 8.00 20.02
C ASP A 522 13.60 8.03 19.85
N ALA A 523 14.08 7.69 18.66
CA ALA A 523 15.51 7.73 18.37
C ALA A 523 16.06 9.18 18.28
N ALA A 524 15.24 10.12 17.81
CA ALA A 524 15.61 11.53 17.72
C ALA A 524 15.80 12.15 19.11
N VAL A 525 14.91 11.82 20.06
CA VAL A 525 14.99 12.24 21.47
C VAL A 525 16.26 11.68 22.12
N GLU A 526 16.57 10.40 21.91
CA GLU A 526 17.80 9.79 22.41
C GLU A 526 19.06 10.47 21.85
N LEU A 527 19.08 10.78 20.56
CA LEU A 527 20.20 11.48 19.93
C LEU A 527 20.32 12.93 20.43
N TYR A 528 19.19 13.60 20.70
CA TYR A 528 19.21 14.92 21.32
C TYR A 528 19.94 14.87 22.67
N ASP A 529 19.56 13.96 23.57
CA ASP A 529 20.22 13.84 24.88
C ASP A 529 21.71 13.50 24.76
N ILE A 530 22.04 12.58 23.84
CA ILE A 530 23.43 12.18 23.61
C ILE A 530 24.31 13.37 23.20
N TYR A 531 23.84 14.20 22.28
CA TYR A 531 24.62 15.36 21.82
C TYR A 531 24.50 16.59 22.71
N ALA A 532 23.40 16.78 23.42
CA ALA A 532 23.25 17.87 24.38
C ALA A 532 24.16 17.67 25.58
N GLU A 533 24.36 16.45 26.02
CA GLU A 533 25.12 16.11 27.23
C GLU A 533 26.51 15.52 26.96
N GLY A 534 26.84 15.20 25.71
CA GLY A 534 28.12 14.56 25.34
C GLY A 534 28.26 13.13 25.83
N LEU A 535 27.23 12.30 25.65
CA LEU A 535 27.18 10.92 26.14
C LEU A 535 27.77 9.92 25.15
N TYR A 536 28.12 8.74 25.64
CA TYR A 536 28.56 7.57 24.83
C TYR A 536 29.72 7.84 23.88
N GLY A 537 30.63 8.79 24.24
CA GLY A 537 31.82 9.13 23.47
C GLY A 537 31.58 10.16 22.37
N GLU A 538 30.37 10.65 22.22
CA GLU A 538 30.09 11.81 21.36
C GLU A 538 30.40 13.12 22.12
N PRO A 539 30.92 14.17 21.44
CA PRO A 539 31.12 15.46 22.07
C PRO A 539 29.80 16.19 22.26
N VAL A 540 29.77 17.15 23.23
CA VAL A 540 28.65 18.10 23.34
C VAL A 540 28.53 18.89 22.05
N ASP A 541 27.37 18.85 21.42
CA ASP A 541 27.05 19.56 20.18
C ASP A 541 25.56 19.87 20.12
N MET A 542 25.17 21.02 20.69
CA MET A 542 23.76 21.42 20.76
C MET A 542 23.15 21.67 19.37
N ALA A 543 23.94 22.17 18.41
CA ALA A 543 23.44 22.38 17.04
C ALA A 543 23.03 21.04 16.39
N LYS A 544 23.84 20.00 16.61
CA LYS A 544 23.57 18.66 16.12
C LYS A 544 22.41 18.00 16.87
N ALA A 545 22.32 18.18 18.20
CA ALA A 545 21.20 17.72 19.01
C ALA A 545 19.88 18.27 18.46
N VAL A 546 19.79 19.58 18.25
CA VAL A 546 18.60 20.24 17.70
C VAL A 546 18.30 19.79 16.27
N ALA A 547 19.33 19.57 15.45
CA ALA A 547 19.14 19.09 14.07
C ALA A 547 18.48 17.71 14.02
N TYR A 548 18.81 16.79 14.93
CA TYR A 548 18.13 15.49 15.03
C TYR A 548 16.70 15.61 15.56
N LEU A 549 16.44 16.55 16.48
CA LEU A 549 15.14 16.69 17.13
C LEU A 549 14.08 17.34 16.23
N LYS A 550 14.48 18.33 15.41
CA LYS A 550 13.56 19.14 14.60
C LYS A 550 12.58 18.35 13.75
N PRO A 551 12.98 17.33 12.98
CA PRO A 551 12.02 16.55 12.19
C PRO A 551 10.93 15.88 13.04
N ALA A 552 11.29 15.38 14.23
CA ALA A 552 10.32 14.79 15.16
C ALA A 552 9.37 15.85 15.76
N VAL A 553 9.85 17.07 15.96
CA VAL A 553 9.03 18.22 16.40
C VAL A 553 8.01 18.60 15.31
N GLU A 554 8.40 18.58 14.05
CA GLU A 554 7.53 18.86 12.91
C GLU A 554 6.41 17.81 12.76
N GLU A 555 6.69 16.57 13.15
CA GLU A 555 5.72 15.48 13.24
C GLU A 555 4.88 15.49 14.53
N ASN A 556 5.06 16.51 15.39
CA ASN A 556 4.40 16.66 16.69
C ASN A 556 4.65 15.49 17.66
N HIS A 557 5.84 14.88 17.62
CA HIS A 557 6.22 13.87 18.60
C HIS A 557 6.27 14.48 20.00
N ILE A 558 5.54 13.90 20.95
CA ILE A 558 5.28 14.49 22.28
C ILE A 558 6.58 14.84 23.03
N ASP A 559 7.48 13.87 23.20
CA ASP A 559 8.73 14.09 23.93
C ASP A 559 9.69 15.02 23.19
N ALA A 560 9.69 14.99 21.84
CA ALA A 560 10.48 15.92 21.04
C ALA A 560 9.95 17.36 21.18
N CYS A 561 8.62 17.55 21.14
CA CYS A 561 8.00 18.86 21.35
C CYS A 561 8.27 19.37 22.77
N TYR A 562 8.21 18.50 23.79
CA TYR A 562 8.57 18.87 25.15
C TYR A 562 10.02 19.36 25.25
N LYS A 563 10.99 18.55 24.80
CA LYS A 563 12.42 18.91 24.87
C LYS A 563 12.75 20.19 24.08
N TYR A 564 12.15 20.33 22.90
CA TYR A 564 12.35 21.52 22.10
C TYR A 564 11.67 22.74 22.72
N GLY A 565 10.44 22.63 23.21
CA GLY A 565 9.75 23.69 23.93
C GLY A 565 10.46 24.12 25.20
N PHE A 566 11.02 23.17 25.95
CA PHE A 566 11.86 23.44 27.14
C PHE A 566 13.13 24.23 26.76
N LEU A 567 13.84 23.78 25.71
CA LEU A 567 15.03 24.49 25.21
C LEU A 567 14.73 25.95 24.76
N LEU A 568 13.55 26.15 24.15
CA LEU A 568 13.10 27.47 23.71
C LEU A 568 12.65 28.37 24.88
N ALA A 569 12.28 27.79 26.01
CA ALA A 569 11.85 28.49 27.22
C ALA A 569 13.04 28.91 28.11
N ASP A 570 14.20 28.35 27.87
CA ASP A 570 15.42 28.68 28.61
C ASP A 570 16.01 30.01 28.10
N GLU A 571 15.93 31.06 28.94
CA GLU A 571 16.39 32.42 28.61
C GLU A 571 17.90 32.50 28.41
N ASP A 572 18.67 31.57 29.01
CA ASP A 572 20.12 31.50 28.87
C ASP A 572 20.56 30.72 27.62
N SER A 573 19.62 30.12 26.91
CA SER A 573 19.88 29.33 25.70
C SER A 573 20.02 30.19 24.46
N ASP A 574 21.02 29.90 23.61
CA ASP A 574 21.13 30.46 22.24
C ASP A 574 19.91 30.19 21.36
N TYR A 575 19.04 29.24 21.76
CA TYR A 575 17.82 28.85 21.07
C TYR A 575 16.57 29.50 21.66
N CYS A 576 16.69 30.31 22.70
CA CYS A 576 15.56 30.95 23.36
C CYS A 576 14.58 31.61 22.38
N ASN A 577 13.32 31.30 22.52
CA ASN A 577 12.25 31.88 21.69
C ASN A 577 10.93 31.89 22.44
N GLU A 578 10.60 33.01 23.06
CA GLU A 578 9.39 33.20 23.87
C GLU A 578 8.09 32.93 23.12
N PHE A 579 8.04 33.15 21.78
CA PHE A 579 6.82 32.97 20.99
C PHE A 579 6.59 31.51 20.61
N LEU A 580 7.65 30.73 20.42
CA LEU A 580 7.56 29.34 20.01
C LEU A 580 7.52 28.36 21.19
N ALA A 581 8.12 28.70 22.34
CA ALA A 581 8.15 27.86 23.52
C ALA A 581 6.74 27.39 23.95
N PRO A 582 5.76 28.32 24.16
CA PRO A 582 4.41 27.89 24.57
C PRO A 582 3.72 27.01 23.53
N LYS A 583 3.99 27.20 22.23
CA LYS A 583 3.38 26.42 21.15
C LYS A 583 3.74 24.93 21.30
N TYR A 584 5.02 24.62 21.42
CA TYR A 584 5.48 23.23 21.46
C TYR A 584 5.20 22.58 22.81
N LEU A 585 5.27 23.36 23.90
CA LEU A 585 4.87 22.88 25.22
C LEU A 585 3.38 22.55 25.29
N ASN A 586 2.50 23.33 24.64
CA ASN A 586 1.08 22.99 24.56
C ASN A 586 0.84 21.68 23.80
N ILE A 587 1.54 21.45 22.68
CA ILE A 587 1.45 20.18 21.94
C ILE A 587 1.84 19.00 22.86
N ALA A 588 2.94 19.16 23.60
CA ALA A 588 3.38 18.11 24.53
C ALA A 588 2.40 17.91 25.70
N ALA A 589 1.85 18.99 26.24
CA ALA A 589 0.86 18.95 27.33
C ALA A 589 -0.45 18.30 26.88
N GLU A 590 -0.99 18.68 25.72
CA GLU A 590 -2.18 18.06 25.12
C GLU A 590 -1.95 16.57 24.83
N GLY A 591 -0.70 16.17 24.57
CA GLY A 591 -0.27 14.79 24.44
C GLY A 591 -0.11 14.04 25.78
N GLY A 592 -0.39 14.69 26.91
CA GLY A 592 -0.36 14.07 28.25
C GLY A 592 1.00 14.16 28.96
N LYS A 593 1.95 14.96 28.47
CA LYS A 593 3.26 15.13 29.12
C LYS A 593 3.13 16.04 30.35
N ALA A 594 3.20 15.46 31.55
CA ALA A 594 3.01 16.16 32.82
C ALA A 594 4.00 17.32 33.00
N GLU A 595 5.28 17.10 32.70
CA GLU A 595 6.35 18.09 32.83
C GLU A 595 6.14 19.31 31.89
N ALA A 596 5.42 19.12 30.78
CA ALA A 596 5.08 20.22 29.89
C ALA A 596 4.10 21.20 30.54
N TYR A 597 3.13 20.68 31.31
CA TYR A 597 2.23 21.53 32.09
C TYR A 597 2.97 22.32 33.16
N THR A 598 3.96 21.72 33.83
CA THR A 598 4.78 22.42 34.81
C THR A 598 5.53 23.59 34.18
N VAL A 599 6.18 23.36 33.03
CA VAL A 599 6.88 24.42 32.30
C VAL A 599 5.92 25.50 31.82
N LEU A 600 4.75 25.15 31.29
CA LEU A 600 3.71 26.12 30.93
C LEU A 600 3.27 26.96 32.14
N GLY A 601 3.12 26.33 33.32
CA GLY A 601 2.85 27.03 34.57
C GLY A 601 3.91 28.12 34.87
N ILE A 602 5.18 27.77 34.73
CA ILE A 602 6.30 28.72 34.90
C ILE A 602 6.22 29.86 33.87
N LEU A 603 5.90 29.56 32.60
CA LEU A 603 5.71 30.58 31.58
C LEU A 603 4.57 31.54 31.91
N TYR A 604 3.43 31.05 32.41
CA TYR A 604 2.29 31.89 32.83
C TYR A 604 2.61 32.70 34.09
N GLU A 605 3.38 32.13 35.03
CA GLU A 605 3.82 32.83 36.24
C GLU A 605 4.70 34.03 35.90
N ASN A 606 5.63 33.86 34.98
CA ASN A 606 6.61 34.91 34.61
C ASN A 606 6.15 35.79 33.46
N GLY A 607 5.10 35.41 32.71
CA GLY A 607 4.68 36.15 31.52
C GLY A 607 5.59 35.97 30.33
N PHE A 608 6.31 34.83 30.23
CA PHE A 608 7.24 34.55 29.15
C PHE A 608 6.53 33.95 27.95
N GLY A 609 6.41 34.69 26.87
CA GLY A 609 5.74 34.30 25.64
C GLY A 609 4.22 34.15 25.74
N VAL A 610 3.68 34.33 26.92
CA VAL A 610 2.25 34.31 27.25
C VAL A 610 1.91 35.48 28.18
N PRO A 611 0.66 35.98 28.19
CA PRO A 611 0.26 36.97 29.19
C PRO A 611 0.40 36.39 30.61
N GLN A 612 1.11 37.15 31.49
CA GLN A 612 1.27 36.74 32.88
C GLN A 612 -0.09 36.47 33.57
N SER A 613 -0.21 35.34 34.20
CA SER A 613 -1.47 34.92 34.86
C SER A 613 -1.23 33.87 35.94
N ILE A 614 -1.24 34.32 37.19
CA ILE A 614 -1.09 33.43 38.36
C ILE A 614 -2.21 32.36 38.40
N SER A 615 -3.43 32.73 38.01
CA SER A 615 -4.53 31.76 37.99
C SER A 615 -4.31 30.64 36.98
N LYS A 616 -3.77 30.95 35.79
CA LYS A 616 -3.42 29.93 34.80
C LYS A 616 -2.17 29.13 35.21
N ALA A 617 -1.20 29.79 35.80
CA ALA A 617 -0.02 29.10 36.35
C ALA A 617 -0.48 28.00 37.36
N ARG A 618 -1.37 28.39 38.29
CA ARG A 618 -1.96 27.46 39.25
C ARG A 618 -2.70 26.27 38.56
N GLU A 619 -3.56 26.57 37.59
CA GLU A 619 -4.27 25.54 36.82
C GLU A 619 -3.31 24.54 36.12
N MET A 620 -2.23 25.05 35.53
CA MET A 620 -1.20 24.22 34.90
C MET A 620 -0.46 23.33 35.90
N TYR A 621 -0.06 23.90 37.04
CA TYR A 621 0.61 23.11 38.11
C TYR A 621 -0.33 22.04 38.71
N GLU A 622 -1.59 22.39 38.96
CA GLU A 622 -2.58 21.41 39.44
C GLU A 622 -2.76 20.26 38.45
N THR A 623 -2.87 20.56 37.16
CA THR A 623 -2.95 19.54 36.11
C THR A 623 -1.70 18.66 36.05
N ALA A 624 -0.51 19.27 36.16
CA ALA A 624 0.74 18.53 36.18
C ALA A 624 0.83 17.56 37.38
N ILE A 625 0.36 17.99 38.56
CA ILE A 625 0.30 17.17 39.77
C ILE A 625 -0.66 15.98 39.57
N GLU A 626 -1.85 16.22 39.00
CA GLU A 626 -2.80 15.16 38.68
C GLU A 626 -2.21 14.11 37.73
N LEU A 627 -1.32 14.54 36.83
CA LEU A 627 -0.60 13.68 35.89
C LEU A 627 0.69 13.08 36.48
N GLY A 628 1.05 13.42 37.74
CA GLY A 628 2.11 12.79 38.51
C GLY A 628 3.45 13.52 38.52
N ASP A 629 3.53 14.77 38.05
CA ASP A 629 4.76 15.56 38.15
C ASP A 629 4.92 16.14 39.57
N LYS A 630 5.89 15.61 40.30
CA LYS A 630 6.18 16.04 41.67
C LYS A 630 6.80 17.43 41.76
N TYR A 631 7.50 17.89 40.71
CA TYR A 631 8.11 19.21 40.71
C TYR A 631 7.06 20.33 40.68
N ALA A 632 5.91 20.05 40.07
CA ALA A 632 4.77 20.96 40.07
C ALA A 632 4.23 21.25 41.49
N GLU A 633 4.35 20.31 42.44
CA GLU A 633 3.95 20.53 43.86
C GLU A 633 4.81 21.66 44.49
N GLU A 634 6.11 21.65 44.22
CA GLU A 634 7.02 22.69 44.71
C GLU A 634 6.72 24.05 44.06
N CYS A 635 6.48 24.05 42.73
CA CYS A 635 6.12 25.26 41.99
C CYS A 635 4.80 25.86 42.51
N LEU A 636 3.78 25.02 42.74
CA LEU A 636 2.50 25.46 43.27
C LEU A 636 2.60 26.04 44.68
N ALA A 637 3.41 25.39 45.54
CA ALA A 637 3.65 25.89 46.93
C ALA A 637 4.38 27.22 46.97
N ASN A 638 5.20 27.54 45.95
CA ASN A 638 5.92 28.81 45.86
C ASN A 638 5.08 29.94 45.22
N LEU A 639 3.97 29.59 44.59
CA LEU A 639 3.06 30.53 43.93
C LEU A 639 2.16 31.27 44.92
N ASP A 640 1.93 30.76 46.12
CA ASP A 640 1.17 31.34 47.23
C ASP A 640 2.02 32.29 48.07
#